data_3988b804006be4dc88701af4fb817173
#
_entry.id   3988b804006be4dc88701af4fb817173
#
_cell.length_a   1.000
_cell.length_b   1.000
_cell.length_c   1.000
_cell.angle_alpha   90.00
_cell.angle_beta   90.00
_cell.angle_gamma   90.00
#
_symmetry.space_group_name_H-M   'P 1'
#
loop_
_entity.id
_entity.type
_entity.pdbx_description
1 polymer ?
#
loop_
_entity_poly.entity_id
_entity_poly.type
_entity_poly.pdbx_seq_one_letter_code
_entity_poly.pdbx_strand_id
1 'polypeptide(L)'
;MKHRQLATLLALMIIATQMLAQGKITGRVYDSKTGAHVEYATVAVLNAKDSSLVTGTVTESNGSFSVKAAYGRYLVRVSFMGYETYFYPQTVVLSEKHQSSSLGKIQIAPSAMMMDEVTVTAERTLVEYQLDKRVVNVDKNLVSSGGTATDVLEQVPSVSVDNDGNVSLRGSSNVKVLINGRPYELMGNDLETLLEQIPASSVESVEVITNPSAKYDPEGMSGIINLKLKEKTSGALGLNGVVNVNVGTPLPFLIPDVLPQVIPTTMGSISLNYTTEKYNLFFTLDGGMRSRGSVSHSNIRRIRNDVAWSHDTIDQYSIRRNFMGSMKVGGEYYFNDKNSLLFSYQLRGGARNRMSQIFSTDLLNENHLLDYMQADTNNNANVNHTFNLSYIKKFEEKDRELTADVTFSMRHVQGSGFQEQVYDNPLAVWDHYYLRETESENHHQALNAKVNYVHPFGENWKLETGYEGRLDWPNQNAVYYRTEYDPLTHELYKYHDTVSSTHFDYTQQTHAVYVTLGGKLTEQLSAQAGLREEYSYLYGHDINHPATEAVHKDYWKLYPTMHVSYEINKSNSMQASYSRRVRRPHMWDLNPYLDVREGQELGFGNPNLDPEFTNAFELSYNLSLDKWNIYTCAYYRQTNNMMTRYGYVWDSVSQQRYSWWMPYNPQYDGYWASTWQNLDKGYNYGLELIVDWQILKWWKLNVSVNLYKSVIEGTALLDNKRQEAVQASGKFSSFMTLPHDWTVQFSGQYFAPWLDLQTTMFPSYWCDLAVKKDVLQKRGTVNLRVGDMFATGGWGHETHTEQLDRLVRARRISPTISVGFSYKINNGLKQKPTMNEDEESSDSEY
;
A
#
# COMPACT_ATOMS: atom_id res chain seq x y z
N MET A 1 -38.96 -46.50 54.73
CA MET A 1 -38.11 -45.36 54.33
C MET A 1 -36.83 -45.20 55.17
N LYS A 2 -36.75 -45.55 56.39
CA LYS A 2 -35.61 -45.38 57.30
C LYS A 2 -34.34 -46.22 57.00
N HIS A 3 -34.44 -47.38 56.39
CA HIS A 3 -33.28 -48.21 56.05
C HIS A 3 -32.54 -47.79 54.76
N ARG A 4 -33.22 -47.09 53.80
CA ARG A 4 -32.59 -46.59 52.58
C ARG A 4 -31.74 -45.34 52.86
N GLN A 5 -32.19 -44.52 53.85
CA GLN A 5 -31.42 -43.27 54.18
C GLN A 5 -30.19 -43.64 55.02
N LEU A 6 -30.22 -44.73 55.84
CA LEU A 6 -29.04 -45.14 56.58
C LEU A 6 -28.00 -45.81 55.67
N ALA A 7 -28.41 -46.53 54.63
CA ALA A 7 -27.47 -47.07 53.61
C ALA A 7 -26.80 -46.00 52.75
N THR A 8 -27.54 -44.95 52.43
CA THR A 8 -26.94 -43.80 51.66
C THR A 8 -25.99 -42.99 52.53
N LEU A 9 -26.26 -42.81 53.79
CA LEU A 9 -25.35 -42.17 54.74
C LEU A 9 -24.08 -42.97 55.00
N LEU A 10 -24.20 -44.29 55.13
CA LEU A 10 -23.06 -45.21 55.25
C LEU A 10 -22.20 -45.23 53.94
N ALA A 11 -22.82 -45.20 52.75
CA ALA A 11 -22.12 -45.09 51.46
C ALA A 11 -21.42 -43.75 51.29
N LEU A 12 -22.05 -42.66 51.74
CA LEU A 12 -21.43 -41.33 51.76
C LEU A 12 -20.27 -41.20 52.74
N MET A 13 -20.38 -41.90 53.92
CA MET A 13 -19.24 -41.94 54.87
C MET A 13 -18.07 -42.79 54.34
N ILE A 14 -18.31 -43.86 53.59
CA ILE A 14 -17.26 -44.66 52.98
C ILE A 14 -16.56 -43.90 51.85
N ILE A 15 -17.29 -43.12 51.10
CA ILE A 15 -16.72 -42.25 50.03
C ILE A 15 -15.92 -41.10 50.67
N ALA A 16 -16.37 -40.56 51.77
CA ALA A 16 -15.65 -39.48 52.50
C ALA A 16 -14.35 -39.98 53.16
N THR A 17 -14.26 -41.21 53.56
CA THR A 17 -13.01 -41.79 54.12
C THR A 17 -11.95 -42.09 53.07
N GLN A 18 -12.31 -42.28 51.80
CA GLN A 18 -11.34 -42.40 50.69
C GLN A 18 -10.67 -41.09 50.28
N MET A 19 -11.25 -39.94 50.61
CA MET A 19 -10.66 -38.61 50.30
C MET A 19 -9.54 -38.16 51.28
N LEU A 20 -9.26 -38.88 52.34
CA LEU A 20 -8.29 -38.49 53.37
C LEU A 20 -6.96 -39.25 53.37
N ALA A 21 -6.78 -40.23 52.48
CA ALA A 21 -5.58 -41.05 52.43
C ALA A 21 -4.56 -40.51 51.37
N GLN A 22 -4.02 -39.32 51.62
CA GLN A 22 -2.96 -38.74 50.79
C GLN A 22 -1.62 -38.69 51.54
N GLY A 23 -0.57 -39.07 50.83
CA GLY A 23 0.81 -38.84 51.26
C GLY A 23 1.43 -37.64 50.57
N LYS A 24 2.61 -37.24 51.02
CA LYS A 24 3.35 -36.08 50.58
C LYS A 24 4.71 -36.46 50.01
N ILE A 25 5.07 -35.97 48.82
CA ILE A 25 6.40 -36.12 48.25
C ILE A 25 7.05 -34.74 48.25
N THR A 26 8.27 -34.64 48.77
CA THR A 26 9.03 -33.40 48.88
C THR A 26 10.45 -33.58 48.36
N GLY A 27 11.08 -32.49 47.91
CA GLY A 27 12.46 -32.48 47.46
C GLY A 27 12.92 -31.07 47.09
N ARG A 28 14.15 -30.98 46.59
CA ARG A 28 14.69 -29.69 46.14
C ARG A 28 15.57 -29.90 44.90
N VAL A 29 15.35 -29.11 43.88
CA VAL A 29 15.99 -29.22 42.57
C VAL A 29 17.12 -28.19 42.44
N TYR A 30 18.26 -28.65 41.92
CA TYR A 30 19.49 -27.89 41.75
C TYR A 30 20.08 -28.12 40.36
N ASP A 31 20.72 -27.10 39.84
CA ASP A 31 21.57 -27.22 38.66
C ASP A 31 22.86 -28.00 39.02
N SER A 32 23.17 -29.03 38.24
CA SER A 32 24.33 -29.90 38.51
C SER A 32 25.67 -29.24 38.29
N LYS A 33 25.77 -28.18 37.45
CA LYS A 33 27.01 -27.46 37.14
C LYS A 33 27.26 -26.28 38.08
N THR A 34 26.23 -25.49 38.35
CA THR A 34 26.35 -24.26 39.11
C THR A 34 26.02 -24.43 40.59
N GLY A 35 25.30 -25.52 40.97
CA GLY A 35 24.77 -25.72 42.28
C GLY A 35 23.66 -24.78 42.71
N ALA A 36 23.16 -23.92 41.79
CA ALA A 36 22.08 -22.99 42.03
C ALA A 36 20.75 -23.71 42.11
N HIS A 37 19.77 -23.11 42.82
CA HIS A 37 18.39 -23.61 42.85
C HIS A 37 17.75 -23.45 41.50
N VAL A 38 16.96 -24.46 41.03
CA VAL A 38 16.17 -24.37 39.81
C VAL A 38 14.74 -24.07 40.19
N GLU A 39 14.32 -22.84 39.92
CA GLU A 39 12.98 -22.30 40.13
C GLU A 39 12.06 -22.69 38.97
N TYR A 40 10.79 -22.97 39.25
CA TYR A 40 9.73 -23.35 38.30
C TYR A 40 10.01 -24.62 37.48
N ALA A 41 10.91 -25.50 37.91
CA ALA A 41 11.04 -26.83 37.30
C ALA A 41 9.76 -27.65 37.54
N THR A 42 9.26 -28.25 36.47
CA THR A 42 8.05 -29.13 36.55
C THR A 42 8.41 -30.45 37.20
N VAL A 43 7.72 -30.81 38.29
CA VAL A 43 7.83 -32.10 38.98
C VAL A 43 6.55 -32.87 38.75
N ALA A 44 6.60 -33.90 37.91
CA ALA A 44 5.47 -34.80 37.62
C ALA A 44 5.57 -36.10 38.40
N VAL A 45 4.49 -36.50 39.04
CA VAL A 45 4.32 -37.77 39.74
C VAL A 45 3.52 -38.69 38.84
N LEU A 46 4.16 -39.76 38.37
CA LEU A 46 3.63 -40.70 37.41
C LEU A 46 3.29 -42.02 38.10
N ASN A 47 2.30 -42.73 37.64
CA ASN A 47 1.97 -44.06 38.10
C ASN A 47 3.10 -45.08 37.71
N ALA A 48 3.61 -45.83 38.66
CA ALA A 48 4.71 -46.75 38.41
C ALA A 48 4.37 -47.94 37.48
N LYS A 49 3.09 -48.18 37.16
CA LYS A 49 2.65 -49.32 36.31
C LYS A 49 2.61 -48.96 34.82
N ASP A 50 2.10 -47.75 34.51
CA ASP A 50 1.77 -47.33 33.14
C ASP A 50 2.37 -45.96 32.79
N SER A 51 3.12 -45.32 33.70
CA SER A 51 3.71 -44.01 33.56
C SER A 51 2.70 -42.88 33.29
N SER A 52 1.39 -43.10 33.51
CA SER A 52 0.38 -42.07 33.41
C SER A 52 0.59 -40.96 34.46
N LEU A 53 0.29 -39.70 34.11
CA LEU A 53 0.39 -38.57 35.03
C LEU A 53 -0.71 -38.68 36.12
N VAL A 54 -0.28 -38.71 37.38
CA VAL A 54 -1.18 -38.74 38.53
C VAL A 54 -1.36 -37.33 39.11
N THR A 55 -0.27 -36.59 39.31
CA THR A 55 -0.30 -35.23 39.80
C THR A 55 1.06 -34.59 39.54
N GLY A 56 1.17 -33.29 39.74
CA GLY A 56 2.43 -32.56 39.57
C GLY A 56 2.43 -31.21 40.27
N THR A 57 3.61 -30.61 40.36
CA THR A 57 3.83 -29.28 40.92
C THR A 57 5.02 -28.64 40.20
N VAL A 58 5.30 -27.39 40.52
CA VAL A 58 6.52 -26.70 40.09
C VAL A 58 7.39 -26.36 41.31
N THR A 59 8.70 -26.23 41.14
CA THR A 59 9.59 -25.81 42.20
C THR A 59 9.41 -24.33 42.54
N GLU A 60 9.54 -23.98 43.81
CA GLU A 60 9.56 -22.60 44.32
C GLU A 60 10.89 -21.89 44.04
N SER A 61 11.00 -20.61 44.32
CA SER A 61 12.21 -19.78 44.12
C SER A 61 13.48 -20.32 44.75
N ASN A 62 13.38 -21.11 45.83
CA ASN A 62 14.50 -21.80 46.52
C ASN A 62 14.71 -23.21 45.99
N GLY A 63 14.10 -23.61 44.87
CA GLY A 63 14.13 -24.94 44.27
C GLY A 63 13.32 -26.03 44.97
N SER A 64 12.64 -25.73 46.08
CA SER A 64 11.85 -26.73 46.81
C SER A 64 10.52 -27.04 46.15
N PHE A 65 10.04 -28.26 46.30
CA PHE A 65 8.71 -28.67 45.88
C PHE A 65 8.01 -29.56 46.91
N SER A 66 6.70 -29.54 46.84
CA SER A 66 5.83 -30.35 47.67
C SER A 66 4.57 -30.73 46.91
N VAL A 67 4.34 -32.00 46.70
CA VAL A 67 3.21 -32.52 45.95
C VAL A 67 2.48 -33.59 46.79
N LYS A 68 1.14 -33.58 46.78
CA LYS A 68 0.30 -34.59 47.45
C LYS A 68 -0.17 -35.62 46.44
N ALA A 69 -0.11 -36.88 46.77
CA ALA A 69 -0.64 -37.99 45.98
C ALA A 69 -1.34 -39.01 46.84
N ALA A 70 -2.28 -39.74 46.31
CA ALA A 70 -2.92 -40.87 46.99
C ALA A 70 -1.89 -41.95 47.40
N TYR A 71 -2.23 -42.86 48.28
CA TYR A 71 -1.33 -43.98 48.56
C TYR A 71 -1.15 -44.85 47.34
N GLY A 72 0.11 -45.11 46.99
CA GLY A 72 0.46 -45.86 45.77
C GLY A 72 1.95 -45.91 45.51
N ARG A 73 2.32 -46.42 44.31
CA ARG A 73 3.72 -46.48 43.84
C ARG A 73 3.88 -45.54 42.67
N TYR A 74 4.92 -44.70 42.74
CA TYR A 74 5.10 -43.58 41.80
C TYR A 74 6.53 -43.51 41.26
N LEU A 75 6.64 -43.02 40.00
CA LEU A 75 7.85 -42.49 39.42
C LEU A 75 7.78 -40.97 39.51
N VAL A 76 8.91 -40.32 39.81
CA VAL A 76 8.98 -38.86 39.83
C VAL A 76 9.87 -38.40 38.70
N ARG A 77 9.34 -37.56 37.84
CA ARG A 77 10.03 -36.92 36.70
C ARG A 77 10.18 -35.44 36.97
N VAL A 78 11.40 -34.93 36.81
CA VAL A 78 11.70 -33.50 36.88
C VAL A 78 12.15 -33.03 35.51
N SER A 79 11.53 -31.97 34.98
CA SER A 79 11.86 -31.38 33.70
C SER A 79 11.87 -29.86 33.82
N PHE A 80 12.82 -29.23 33.13
CA PHE A 80 12.94 -27.76 33.03
C PHE A 80 13.58 -27.39 31.69
N MET A 81 13.16 -26.23 31.12
CA MET A 81 13.65 -25.80 29.81
C MET A 81 15.17 -25.57 29.87
N GLY A 82 15.90 -26.15 28.93
CA GLY A 82 17.36 -26.09 28.87
C GLY A 82 18.09 -27.13 29.73
N TYR A 83 17.38 -28.07 30.36
CA TYR A 83 17.92 -29.17 31.15
C TYR A 83 17.48 -30.52 30.63
N GLU A 84 18.31 -31.55 30.89
CA GLU A 84 17.93 -32.93 30.61
C GLU A 84 16.80 -33.35 31.54
N THR A 85 15.80 -34.10 31.02
CA THR A 85 14.72 -34.61 31.81
C THR A 85 15.26 -35.66 32.77
N TYR A 86 15.07 -35.46 34.06
CA TYR A 86 15.55 -36.35 35.13
C TYR A 86 14.42 -37.19 35.68
N PHE A 87 14.63 -38.51 35.76
CA PHE A 87 13.77 -39.43 36.46
C PHE A 87 14.42 -39.85 37.76
N TYR A 88 13.69 -39.68 38.88
CA TYR A 88 14.19 -40.15 40.16
C TYR A 88 14.38 -41.70 40.15
N PRO A 89 15.55 -42.22 40.50
CA PRO A 89 15.92 -43.59 40.19
C PRO A 89 15.15 -44.65 41.02
N GLN A 90 14.48 -44.26 42.06
CA GLN A 90 13.75 -45.18 42.94
C GLN A 90 12.23 -44.96 42.86
N THR A 91 11.45 -46.02 42.85
CA THR A 91 10.00 -45.97 42.96
C THR A 91 9.59 -45.41 44.34
N VAL A 92 8.85 -44.35 44.38
CA VAL A 92 8.34 -43.71 45.59
C VAL A 92 7.07 -44.42 46.02
N VAL A 93 7.05 -44.92 47.26
CA VAL A 93 5.91 -45.64 47.83
C VAL A 93 5.26 -44.79 48.92
N LEU A 94 4.02 -44.42 48.73
CA LEU A 94 3.19 -43.78 49.77
C LEU A 94 2.20 -44.78 50.32
N SER A 95 2.13 -44.90 51.65
CA SER A 95 1.22 -45.81 52.34
C SER A 95 0.86 -45.24 53.72
N GLU A 96 -0.07 -45.86 54.44
CA GLU A 96 -0.41 -45.48 55.83
C GLU A 96 0.81 -45.39 56.76
N LYS A 97 1.76 -46.35 56.59
CA LYS A 97 3.01 -46.37 57.38
C LYS A 97 4.07 -45.42 56.89
N HIS A 98 3.98 -44.97 55.65
CA HIS A 98 4.89 -44.04 54.98
C HIS A 98 4.13 -42.90 54.31
N GLN A 99 3.62 -41.96 55.13
CA GLN A 99 2.77 -40.85 54.67
C GLN A 99 3.56 -39.69 54.00
N SER A 100 4.89 -39.67 54.10
CA SER A 100 5.72 -38.71 53.46
C SER A 100 7.00 -39.32 52.90
N SER A 101 7.42 -38.92 51.73
CA SER A 101 8.68 -39.31 51.10
C SER A 101 9.47 -38.05 50.71
N SER A 102 10.71 -37.94 51.26
CA SER A 102 11.61 -36.87 50.85
C SER A 102 12.62 -37.39 49.85
N LEU A 103 12.64 -36.79 48.65
CA LEU A 103 13.56 -37.17 47.59
C LEU A 103 14.94 -36.48 47.74
N GLY A 104 15.09 -35.64 48.77
CA GLY A 104 16.33 -34.97 49.07
C GLY A 104 16.71 -33.93 47.99
N LYS A 105 18.00 -33.92 47.71
CA LYS A 105 18.60 -33.02 46.69
C LYS A 105 18.58 -33.70 45.32
N ILE A 106 17.87 -33.13 44.36
CA ILE A 106 17.79 -33.59 42.99
C ILE A 106 18.65 -32.65 42.14
N GLN A 107 19.61 -33.22 41.40
CA GLN A 107 20.46 -32.46 40.51
C GLN A 107 20.07 -32.76 39.05
N ILE A 108 19.71 -31.71 38.30
CA ILE A 108 19.42 -31.81 36.86
C ILE A 108 20.56 -31.19 36.06
N ALA A 109 21.00 -31.87 35.00
CA ALA A 109 22.10 -31.42 34.15
C ALA A 109 21.59 -30.45 33.07
N PRO A 110 22.24 -29.32 32.81
CA PRO A 110 21.96 -28.54 31.63
C PRO A 110 22.16 -29.41 30.40
N SER A 111 21.17 -29.37 29.48
CA SER A 111 21.25 -30.09 28.21
C SER A 111 22.41 -29.55 27.37
N ALA A 112 23.32 -30.44 26.95
CA ALA A 112 24.46 -30.09 26.09
C ALA A 112 24.00 -29.74 24.65
N MET A 113 22.77 -30.04 24.29
CA MET A 113 22.15 -29.42 23.13
C MET A 113 21.86 -27.95 23.52
N MET A 114 22.76 -27.03 23.14
CA MET A 114 22.28 -25.75 22.66
C MET A 114 21.27 -26.11 21.57
N MET A 115 19.99 -26.14 21.89
CA MET A 115 18.99 -25.79 20.91
C MET A 115 19.39 -24.36 20.54
N ASP A 116 20.05 -24.21 19.38
CA ASP A 116 19.73 -23.05 18.58
C ASP A 116 18.23 -22.95 18.72
N GLU A 117 17.79 -21.82 19.27
CA GLU A 117 16.39 -21.45 19.28
C GLU A 117 15.98 -21.55 17.81
N VAL A 118 15.46 -22.72 17.43
CA VAL A 118 14.66 -22.85 16.23
C VAL A 118 13.38 -22.12 16.62
N THR A 119 13.47 -20.82 16.62
CA THR A 119 12.35 -19.99 16.28
C THR A 119 12.01 -20.45 14.89
N VAL A 120 11.04 -21.36 14.76
CA VAL A 120 10.30 -21.57 13.54
C VAL A 120 9.47 -20.30 13.37
N THR A 121 10.13 -19.20 13.09
CA THR A 121 9.58 -18.16 12.27
C THR A 121 9.41 -18.85 10.94
N ALA A 122 8.20 -19.33 10.65
CA ALA A 122 7.83 -19.63 9.27
C ALA A 122 8.28 -18.40 8.49
N GLU A 123 9.32 -18.56 7.67
CA GLU A 123 9.87 -17.43 6.90
C GLU A 123 8.73 -17.00 5.99
N ARG A 124 8.05 -15.88 6.33
CA ARG A 124 7.01 -15.31 5.48
C ARG A 124 7.59 -15.21 4.09
N THR A 125 6.89 -15.75 3.12
CA THR A 125 7.25 -15.62 1.71
C THR A 125 7.20 -14.15 1.31
N LEU A 126 7.95 -13.74 0.30
CA LEU A 126 7.88 -12.36 -0.21
C LEU A 126 6.45 -12.03 -0.65
N VAL A 127 5.77 -12.99 -1.28
CA VAL A 127 4.39 -12.87 -1.74
C VAL A 127 3.57 -14.02 -1.17
N GLU A 128 2.46 -13.70 -0.49
CA GLU A 128 1.48 -14.64 0.02
C GLU A 128 0.19 -14.51 -0.80
N TYR A 129 -0.43 -15.65 -1.16
CA TYR A 129 -1.65 -15.70 -1.97
C TYR A 129 -2.84 -16.07 -1.09
N GLN A 130 -3.85 -15.22 -1.07
CA GLN A 130 -5.13 -15.42 -0.35
C GLN A 130 -6.28 -15.50 -1.36
N LEU A 131 -7.50 -15.85 -0.92
CA LEU A 131 -8.66 -16.06 -1.79
C LEU A 131 -8.98 -14.82 -2.67
N ASP A 132 -8.85 -13.62 -2.13
CA ASP A 132 -9.22 -12.37 -2.81
C ASP A 132 -8.05 -11.41 -3.05
N LYS A 133 -6.83 -11.74 -2.57
CA LYS A 133 -5.68 -10.83 -2.62
C LYS A 133 -4.32 -11.53 -2.60
N ARG A 134 -3.31 -10.78 -3.04
CA ARG A 134 -1.88 -11.10 -2.87
C ARG A 134 -1.30 -10.15 -1.84
N VAL A 135 -0.52 -10.65 -0.91
CA VAL A 135 0.14 -9.86 0.14
C VAL A 135 1.65 -9.88 -0.09
N VAL A 136 2.23 -8.73 -0.37
CA VAL A 136 3.67 -8.55 -0.55
C VAL A 136 4.27 -8.02 0.74
N ASN A 137 5.13 -8.80 1.38
CA ASN A 137 5.74 -8.46 2.68
C ASN A 137 6.94 -7.53 2.49
N VAL A 138 6.83 -6.28 2.94
CA VAL A 138 7.83 -5.22 2.72
C VAL A 138 9.09 -5.42 3.55
N ASP A 139 9.01 -6.01 4.74
CA ASP A 139 10.17 -6.26 5.60
C ASP A 139 11.26 -7.13 4.94
N LYS A 140 10.91 -7.85 3.88
CA LYS A 140 11.84 -8.66 3.08
C LYS A 140 12.47 -7.90 1.91
N ASN A 141 11.99 -6.69 1.60
CA ASN A 141 12.50 -5.90 0.47
C ASN A 141 13.48 -4.83 0.94
N LEU A 142 14.76 -4.98 0.58
CA LEU A 142 15.83 -4.07 0.98
C LEU A 142 15.96 -2.84 0.07
N VAL A 143 15.53 -2.93 -1.17
CA VAL A 143 15.64 -1.82 -2.14
C VAL A 143 14.74 -0.67 -1.72
N SER A 144 13.58 -0.95 -1.12
CA SER A 144 12.71 0.08 -0.57
C SER A 144 13.16 0.60 0.81
N SER A 145 14.14 -0.06 1.44
CA SER A 145 14.65 0.35 2.77
C SER A 145 15.26 1.74 2.71
N GLY A 146 14.77 2.64 3.57
CA GLY A 146 15.18 4.04 3.60
C GLY A 146 14.55 4.93 2.54
N GLY A 147 13.67 4.40 1.70
CA GLY A 147 12.85 5.15 0.75
C GLY A 147 11.47 5.49 1.31
N THR A 148 10.52 5.64 0.39
CA THR A 148 9.12 5.99 0.65
C THR A 148 8.18 4.86 0.19
N ALA A 149 6.88 4.99 0.41
CA ALA A 149 5.90 4.04 -0.11
C ALA A 149 5.94 3.94 -1.65
N THR A 150 6.34 4.99 -2.36
CA THR A 150 6.61 4.94 -3.80
C THR A 150 7.66 3.89 -4.13
N ASP A 151 8.80 3.91 -3.42
CA ASP A 151 9.89 2.93 -3.63
C ASP A 151 9.44 1.50 -3.26
N VAL A 152 8.54 1.36 -2.29
CA VAL A 152 7.92 0.06 -1.95
C VAL A 152 7.07 -0.44 -3.10
N LEU A 153 6.17 0.40 -3.64
CA LEU A 153 5.27 0.03 -4.73
C LEU A 153 6.02 -0.31 -6.02
N GLU A 154 7.13 0.37 -6.31
CA GLU A 154 8.00 0.02 -7.44
C GLU A 154 8.52 -1.42 -7.39
N GLN A 155 8.63 -2.01 -6.19
CA GLN A 155 9.10 -3.39 -6.00
C GLN A 155 7.97 -4.43 -5.99
N VAL A 156 6.71 -3.99 -5.96
CA VAL A 156 5.56 -4.92 -5.95
C VAL A 156 5.36 -5.52 -7.34
N PRO A 157 5.21 -6.85 -7.47
CA PRO A 157 4.90 -7.48 -8.74
C PRO A 157 3.64 -6.90 -9.39
N SER A 158 3.68 -6.65 -10.70
CA SER A 158 2.59 -6.12 -11.52
C SER A 158 2.17 -4.67 -11.25
N VAL A 159 2.80 -4.01 -10.26
CA VAL A 159 2.60 -2.58 -9.98
C VAL A 159 3.72 -1.79 -10.64
N SER A 160 3.41 -0.66 -11.23
CA SER A 160 4.39 0.31 -11.74
C SER A 160 4.05 1.70 -11.21
N VAL A 161 5.09 2.50 -10.99
CA VAL A 161 4.96 3.91 -10.63
C VAL A 161 5.73 4.72 -11.66
N ASP A 162 5.07 5.67 -12.31
CA ASP A 162 5.70 6.53 -13.28
C ASP A 162 6.50 7.66 -12.61
N ASN A 163 7.10 8.54 -13.43
CA ASN A 163 7.90 9.65 -12.91
C ASN A 163 7.08 10.75 -12.22
N ASP A 164 5.79 10.79 -12.51
CA ASP A 164 4.84 11.73 -11.90
C ASP A 164 4.16 11.13 -10.67
N GLY A 165 4.56 9.90 -10.26
CA GLY A 165 4.05 9.21 -9.07
C GLY A 165 2.72 8.51 -9.30
N ASN A 166 2.23 8.43 -10.55
CA ASN A 166 1.00 7.68 -10.83
C ASN A 166 1.24 6.19 -10.71
N VAL A 167 0.39 5.54 -9.95
CA VAL A 167 0.46 4.10 -9.72
C VAL A 167 -0.39 3.37 -10.75
N SER A 168 0.17 2.34 -11.36
CA SER A 168 -0.52 1.47 -12.31
C SER A 168 -0.45 0.02 -11.88
N LEU A 169 -1.50 -0.75 -12.16
CA LEU A 169 -1.56 -2.19 -11.94
C LEU A 169 -1.80 -2.89 -13.27
N ARG A 170 -0.89 -3.80 -13.64
CA ARG A 170 -0.93 -4.49 -14.96
C ARG A 170 -1.02 -3.52 -16.14
N GLY A 171 -0.31 -2.39 -16.05
CA GLY A 171 -0.27 -1.35 -17.11
C GLY A 171 -1.45 -0.39 -17.15
N SER A 172 -2.43 -0.52 -16.26
CA SER A 172 -3.56 0.41 -16.18
C SER A 172 -3.42 1.32 -14.95
N SER A 173 -3.52 2.63 -15.14
CA SER A 173 -3.51 3.63 -14.07
C SER A 173 -4.84 3.72 -13.29
N ASN A 174 -5.88 3.02 -13.76
CA ASN A 174 -7.19 3.00 -13.10
C ASN A 174 -7.19 2.03 -11.91
N VAL A 175 -6.35 2.30 -10.92
CA VAL A 175 -6.21 1.50 -9.70
C VAL A 175 -6.63 2.34 -8.50
N LYS A 176 -7.37 1.73 -7.57
CA LYS A 176 -7.70 2.34 -6.29
C LYS A 176 -6.56 2.10 -5.31
N VAL A 177 -6.02 3.15 -4.71
CA VAL A 177 -5.00 3.02 -3.67
C VAL A 177 -5.63 3.24 -2.31
N LEU A 178 -5.38 2.31 -1.39
CA LEU A 178 -5.85 2.39 0.00
C LEU A 178 -4.64 2.43 0.95
N ILE A 179 -4.83 3.08 2.09
CA ILE A 179 -3.90 3.04 3.21
C ILE A 179 -4.66 2.53 4.43
N ASN A 180 -4.27 1.36 4.94
CA ASN A 180 -4.99 0.66 6.00
C ASN A 180 -6.49 0.45 5.68
N GLY A 181 -6.78 0.11 4.42
CA GLY A 181 -8.13 -0.12 3.93
C GLY A 181 -8.97 1.14 3.66
N ARG A 182 -8.36 2.33 3.76
CA ARG A 182 -9.03 3.62 3.55
C ARG A 182 -8.57 4.27 2.25
N PRO A 183 -9.47 4.84 1.44
CA PRO A 183 -9.10 5.52 0.21
C PRO A 183 -8.12 6.67 0.45
N TYR A 184 -7.10 6.79 -0.41
CA TYR A 184 -6.09 7.86 -0.28
C TYR A 184 -6.68 9.25 -0.48
N GLU A 185 -7.77 9.37 -1.22
CA GLU A 185 -8.47 10.63 -1.51
C GLU A 185 -8.98 11.31 -0.23
N LEU A 186 -9.27 10.51 0.82
CA LEU A 186 -9.56 11.03 2.15
C LEU A 186 -8.33 11.68 2.82
N MET A 187 -7.14 11.44 2.27
CA MET A 187 -5.87 11.96 2.79
C MET A 187 -5.26 13.04 1.88
N GLY A 188 -5.89 13.33 0.73
CA GLY A 188 -5.46 14.34 -0.23
C GLY A 188 -5.54 13.89 -1.70
N ASN A 189 -5.70 14.84 -2.63
CA ASN A 189 -5.89 14.55 -4.05
C ASN A 189 -4.60 14.25 -4.83
N ASP A 190 -3.43 14.35 -4.21
CA ASP A 190 -2.14 14.08 -4.83
C ASP A 190 -1.56 12.79 -4.24
N LEU A 191 -1.78 11.69 -4.97
CA LEU A 191 -1.29 10.37 -4.60
C LEU A 191 0.25 10.31 -4.54
N GLU A 192 0.93 10.98 -5.48
CA GLU A 192 2.39 11.05 -5.49
C GLU A 192 2.93 11.66 -4.20
N THR A 193 2.45 12.85 -3.87
CA THR A 193 2.87 13.54 -2.64
C THR A 193 2.56 12.71 -1.39
N LEU A 194 1.42 12.03 -1.35
CA LEU A 194 1.05 11.18 -0.23
C LEU A 194 1.97 9.96 -0.09
N LEU A 195 2.25 9.25 -1.17
CA LEU A 195 3.13 8.08 -1.16
C LEU A 195 4.57 8.47 -0.81
N GLU A 196 5.02 9.62 -1.26
CA GLU A 196 6.33 10.16 -0.89
C GLU A 196 6.43 10.57 0.59
N GLN A 197 5.31 10.92 1.23
CA GLN A 197 5.26 11.25 2.65
C GLN A 197 5.23 10.02 3.58
N ILE A 198 5.05 8.81 3.07
CA ILE A 198 5.03 7.58 3.87
C ILE A 198 6.41 6.93 3.79
N PRO A 199 7.19 6.87 4.89
CA PRO A 199 8.45 6.15 4.91
C PRO A 199 8.24 4.67 4.63
N ALA A 200 9.10 4.06 3.81
CA ALA A 200 9.04 2.62 3.53
C ALA A 200 9.10 1.75 4.80
N SER A 201 9.83 2.22 5.81
CA SER A 201 9.94 1.56 7.11
C SER A 201 8.62 1.47 7.90
N SER A 202 7.67 2.36 7.59
CA SER A 202 6.33 2.37 8.19
C SER A 202 5.36 1.41 7.49
N VAL A 203 5.71 0.87 6.32
CA VAL A 203 4.87 -0.09 5.59
C VAL A 203 5.16 -1.50 6.09
N GLU A 204 4.13 -2.25 6.45
CA GLU A 204 4.21 -3.67 6.83
C GLU A 204 4.14 -4.55 5.59
N SER A 205 3.11 -4.33 4.78
CA SER A 205 2.85 -5.11 3.57
C SER A 205 2.04 -4.32 2.55
N VAL A 206 2.05 -4.78 1.32
CA VAL A 206 1.20 -4.28 0.24
C VAL A 206 0.26 -5.39 -0.21
N GLU A 207 -1.02 -5.16 -0.08
CA GLU A 207 -2.05 -6.07 -0.58
C GLU A 207 -2.44 -5.66 -2.01
N VAL A 208 -2.30 -6.57 -2.96
CA VAL A 208 -2.72 -6.38 -4.34
C VAL A 208 -3.99 -7.20 -4.58
N ILE A 209 -5.10 -6.54 -4.81
CA ILE A 209 -6.43 -7.12 -4.93
C ILE A 209 -6.93 -6.84 -6.35
N THR A 210 -6.72 -7.76 -7.27
CA THR A 210 -7.02 -7.57 -8.69
C THR A 210 -8.51 -7.67 -8.98
N ASN A 211 -9.21 -8.56 -8.26
CA ASN A 211 -10.67 -8.72 -8.29
C ASN A 211 -11.24 -8.62 -6.86
N PRO A 212 -11.51 -7.42 -6.35
CA PRO A 212 -12.01 -7.24 -4.99
C PRO A 212 -13.42 -7.80 -4.80
N SER A 213 -13.69 -8.30 -3.58
CA SER A 213 -15.04 -8.72 -3.17
C SER A 213 -15.98 -7.53 -2.99
N ALA A 214 -17.28 -7.77 -2.88
CA ALA A 214 -18.32 -6.74 -2.71
C ALA A 214 -18.16 -5.84 -1.47
N LYS A 215 -17.37 -6.27 -0.48
CA LYS A 215 -16.98 -5.51 0.71
C LYS A 215 -16.19 -4.24 0.38
N TYR A 216 -15.44 -4.26 -0.73
CA TYR A 216 -14.59 -3.16 -1.15
C TYR A 216 -15.33 -2.22 -2.10
N ASP A 217 -14.92 -0.96 -2.08
CA ASP A 217 -15.36 0.03 -3.06
C ASP A 217 -15.11 -0.49 -4.49
N PRO A 218 -16.11 -0.48 -5.40
CA PRO A 218 -15.93 -0.91 -6.78
C PRO A 218 -15.06 0.03 -7.62
N GLU A 219 -14.64 1.17 -7.10
CA GLU A 219 -13.74 2.09 -7.77
C GLU A 219 -12.34 1.49 -7.93
N GLY A 220 -11.66 1.80 -9.05
CA GLY A 220 -10.37 1.19 -9.41
C GLY A 220 -10.55 -0.01 -10.35
N MET A 221 -10.59 0.27 -11.65
CA MET A 221 -10.91 -0.69 -12.71
C MET A 221 -9.93 -1.86 -12.80
N SER A 222 -8.66 -1.62 -12.46
CA SER A 222 -7.60 -2.62 -12.50
C SER A 222 -7.42 -3.37 -11.20
N GLY A 223 -8.11 -2.95 -10.15
CA GLY A 223 -8.06 -3.53 -8.81
C GLY A 223 -7.72 -2.50 -7.74
N ILE A 224 -7.34 -3.01 -6.58
CA ILE A 224 -6.99 -2.23 -5.39
C ILE A 224 -5.55 -2.54 -4.99
N ILE A 225 -4.82 -1.51 -4.61
CA ILE A 225 -3.52 -1.62 -3.93
C ILE A 225 -3.71 -1.03 -2.53
N ASN A 226 -3.58 -1.86 -1.50
CA ASN A 226 -3.74 -1.45 -0.12
C ASN A 226 -2.41 -1.51 0.62
N LEU A 227 -1.88 -0.35 1.00
CA LEU A 227 -0.70 -0.26 1.85
C LEU A 227 -1.10 -0.47 3.30
N LYS A 228 -0.63 -1.56 3.89
CA LYS A 228 -0.76 -1.82 5.31
C LYS A 228 0.41 -1.19 6.04
N LEU A 229 0.11 -0.22 6.89
CA LEU A 229 1.12 0.39 7.75
C LEU A 229 1.23 -0.39 9.06
N LYS A 230 2.42 -0.43 9.61
CA LYS A 230 2.70 -1.08 10.90
C LYS A 230 1.89 -0.39 12.02
N GLU A 231 0.89 -1.06 12.52
CA GLU A 231 0.04 -0.56 13.61
C GLU A 231 0.32 -1.23 14.95
N LYS A 232 0.82 -2.48 14.93
CA LYS A 232 1.09 -3.26 16.15
C LYS A 232 2.38 -4.04 16.04
N THR A 233 3.20 -3.95 17.08
CA THR A 233 4.18 -5.01 17.37
C THR A 233 3.42 -6.07 18.16
N SER A 234 2.95 -7.13 17.48
CA SER A 234 2.12 -8.15 18.09
C SER A 234 2.83 -8.84 19.25
N GLY A 235 2.22 -8.82 20.43
CA GLY A 235 2.50 -9.75 21.53
C GLY A 235 3.46 -9.28 22.64
N ALA A 236 4.16 -8.15 22.50
CA ALA A 236 5.04 -7.68 23.56
C ALA A 236 4.33 -6.61 24.42
N LEU A 237 4.13 -6.90 25.70
CA LEU A 237 3.70 -5.90 26.69
C LEU A 237 4.84 -4.89 26.94
N GLY A 238 4.48 -3.60 27.09
CA GLY A 238 5.39 -2.50 27.42
C GLY A 238 5.79 -1.65 26.20
N LEU A 239 6.94 -0.96 26.30
CA LEU A 239 7.40 -0.01 25.30
C LEU A 239 8.21 -0.71 24.21
N ASN A 240 7.77 -0.55 22.96
CA ASN A 240 8.49 -0.98 21.77
C ASN A 240 8.63 0.23 20.83
N GLY A 241 9.65 0.22 19.97
CA GLY A 241 9.79 1.27 19.00
C GLY A 241 10.87 1.02 17.96
N VAL A 242 10.89 1.88 16.96
CA VAL A 242 11.91 1.89 15.90
C VAL A 242 12.25 3.35 15.59
N VAL A 243 13.52 3.62 15.43
CA VAL A 243 14.05 4.90 14.93
C VAL A 243 14.75 4.62 13.61
N ASN A 244 14.46 5.41 12.58
CA ASN A 244 15.08 5.31 11.27
C ASN A 244 15.62 6.67 10.84
N VAL A 245 16.79 6.66 10.20
CA VAL A 245 17.37 7.83 9.54
C VAL A 245 17.92 7.37 8.19
N ASN A 246 17.69 8.15 7.14
CA ASN A 246 18.20 7.90 5.81
C ASN A 246 18.70 9.20 5.20
N VAL A 247 19.85 9.13 4.51
CA VAL A 247 20.40 10.23 3.73
C VAL A 247 20.80 9.68 2.36
N GLY A 248 20.40 10.37 1.30
CA GLY A 248 20.72 9.99 -0.08
C GLY A 248 20.98 11.21 -0.97
N THR A 249 21.75 11.02 -2.03
CA THR A 249 22.03 12.07 -3.00
C THR A 249 22.28 11.46 -4.37
N PRO A 250 21.89 12.10 -5.46
CA PRO A 250 22.43 11.79 -6.79
C PRO A 250 23.94 12.02 -6.81
N LEU A 251 24.64 11.33 -7.71
CA LEU A 251 26.09 11.57 -7.88
C LEU A 251 26.31 12.97 -8.45
N PRO A 252 27.12 13.83 -7.78
CA PRO A 252 27.20 15.26 -8.13
C PRO A 252 27.69 15.55 -9.56
N PHE A 253 28.55 14.71 -10.12
CA PHE A 253 29.13 14.87 -11.47
C PHE A 253 28.11 14.57 -12.61
N LEU A 254 26.91 14.09 -12.28
CA LEU A 254 25.83 13.81 -13.23
C LEU A 254 24.75 14.90 -13.22
N ILE A 255 24.91 15.92 -12.38
CA ILE A 255 23.96 17.03 -12.29
C ILE A 255 24.35 18.07 -13.34
N PRO A 256 23.46 18.44 -14.27
CA PRO A 256 23.74 19.53 -15.21
C PRO A 256 23.99 20.86 -14.50
N ASP A 257 24.95 21.65 -14.96
CA ASP A 257 25.31 22.96 -14.37
C ASP A 257 24.16 23.97 -14.39
N VAL A 258 23.19 23.78 -15.30
CA VAL A 258 22.00 24.64 -15.44
C VAL A 258 21.04 24.46 -14.26
N LEU A 259 21.12 23.33 -13.56
CA LEU A 259 20.24 23.07 -12.42
C LEU A 259 20.79 23.68 -11.13
N PRO A 260 19.95 24.34 -10.32
CA PRO A 260 20.33 24.72 -8.97
C PRO A 260 20.74 23.47 -8.19
N GLN A 261 21.65 23.64 -7.24
CA GLN A 261 22.25 22.55 -6.47
C GLN A 261 21.22 21.54 -5.94
N VAL A 262 21.35 20.28 -6.33
CA VAL A 262 20.48 19.20 -5.84
C VAL A 262 20.78 18.96 -4.36
N ILE A 263 19.80 19.22 -3.51
CA ILE A 263 19.93 19.02 -2.07
C ILE A 263 19.79 17.52 -1.76
N PRO A 264 20.58 16.97 -0.84
CA PRO A 264 20.44 15.57 -0.43
C PRO A 264 19.04 15.25 0.09
N THR A 265 18.53 14.07 -0.25
CA THR A 265 17.32 13.51 0.39
C THR A 265 17.65 13.11 1.81
N THR A 266 16.88 13.59 2.78
CA THR A 266 17.00 13.21 4.19
C THR A 266 15.65 12.79 4.72
N MET A 267 15.56 11.63 5.34
CA MET A 267 14.32 11.11 5.93
C MET A 267 14.61 10.59 7.32
N GLY A 268 13.73 10.88 8.26
CA GLY A 268 13.80 10.36 9.62
C GLY A 268 12.44 9.95 10.13
N SER A 269 12.38 8.90 10.93
CA SER A 269 11.14 8.51 11.61
C SER A 269 11.42 7.91 12.99
N ILE A 270 10.48 8.13 13.90
CA ILE A 270 10.39 7.46 15.18
C ILE A 270 8.98 6.92 15.36
N SER A 271 8.87 5.63 15.64
CA SER A 271 7.61 4.98 15.98
C SER A 271 7.74 4.35 17.35
N LEU A 272 6.82 4.68 18.24
CA LEU A 272 6.74 4.17 19.60
C LEU A 272 5.38 3.53 19.82
N ASN A 273 5.35 2.42 20.51
CA ASN A 273 4.15 1.71 20.89
C ASN A 273 4.26 1.24 22.34
N TYR A 274 3.27 1.55 23.14
CA TYR A 274 3.18 1.11 24.55
C TYR A 274 1.92 0.31 24.76
N THR A 275 2.09 -1.00 24.93
CA THR A 275 0.99 -1.96 25.05
C THR A 275 0.86 -2.48 26.47
N THR A 276 -0.35 -2.49 26.99
CA THR A 276 -0.76 -3.12 28.26
C THR A 276 -1.91 -4.09 28.00
N GLU A 277 -2.38 -4.77 29.03
CA GLU A 277 -3.57 -5.62 28.91
C GLU A 277 -4.85 -4.82 28.58
N LYS A 278 -4.94 -3.55 29.01
CA LYS A 278 -6.15 -2.71 28.88
C LYS A 278 -6.08 -1.69 27.77
N TYR A 279 -4.90 -1.28 27.34
CA TYR A 279 -4.77 -0.26 26.31
C TYR A 279 -3.47 -0.42 25.52
N ASN A 280 -3.52 0.05 24.31
CA ASN A 280 -2.38 0.21 23.42
C ASN A 280 -2.28 1.65 22.99
N LEU A 281 -1.16 2.33 23.31
CA LEU A 281 -0.89 3.70 22.89
C LEU A 281 0.19 3.70 21.83
N PHE A 282 0.02 4.48 20.76
CA PHE A 282 1.02 4.60 19.72
C PHE A 282 1.28 6.04 19.35
N PHE A 283 2.53 6.29 19.02
CA PHE A 283 3.03 7.57 18.54
C PHE A 283 3.98 7.34 17.37
N THR A 284 3.77 8.03 16.26
CA THR A 284 4.69 8.05 15.13
C THR A 284 4.95 9.50 14.75
N LEU A 285 6.20 9.83 14.57
CA LEU A 285 6.67 11.10 14.01
C LEU A 285 7.63 10.78 12.89
N ASP A 286 7.37 11.31 11.70
CA ASP A 286 8.24 11.19 10.56
C ASP A 286 8.38 12.51 9.82
N GLY A 287 9.47 12.68 9.12
CA GLY A 287 9.69 13.85 8.33
C GLY A 287 11.02 13.85 7.61
N GLY A 288 11.13 14.76 6.66
CA GLY A 288 12.35 14.89 5.89
C GLY A 288 12.18 15.75 4.65
N MET A 289 13.17 15.66 3.80
CA MET A 289 13.21 16.35 2.54
C MET A 289 13.65 15.39 1.45
N ARG A 290 12.94 15.40 0.31
CA ARG A 290 13.32 14.65 -0.89
C ARG A 290 13.55 15.61 -2.06
N SER A 291 14.65 15.44 -2.74
CA SER A 291 14.97 16.20 -3.95
C SER A 291 15.09 15.27 -5.14
N ARG A 292 14.48 15.63 -6.25
CA ARG A 292 14.55 14.91 -7.53
C ARG A 292 14.85 15.90 -8.66
N GLY A 293 15.75 15.54 -9.54
CA GLY A 293 16.01 16.28 -10.77
C GLY A 293 15.66 15.44 -12.00
N SER A 294 15.26 16.11 -13.06
CA SER A 294 15.00 15.51 -14.37
C SER A 294 15.43 16.43 -15.50
N VAL A 295 15.81 15.82 -16.60
CA VAL A 295 16.12 16.50 -17.86
C VAL A 295 15.22 15.89 -18.94
N SER A 296 14.58 16.73 -19.74
CA SER A 296 13.81 16.29 -20.89
C SER A 296 14.16 17.08 -22.15
N HIS A 297 14.07 16.38 -23.26
CA HIS A 297 14.24 16.92 -24.60
C HIS A 297 12.99 16.59 -25.41
N SER A 298 12.39 17.59 -26.05
CA SER A 298 11.19 17.44 -26.86
C SER A 298 11.42 18.04 -28.24
N ASN A 299 10.89 17.37 -29.25
CA ASN A 299 10.79 17.87 -30.61
C ASN A 299 9.31 17.92 -30.99
N ILE A 300 8.78 19.07 -31.31
CA ILE A 300 7.36 19.33 -31.54
C ILE A 300 7.19 19.99 -32.89
N ARG A 301 6.49 19.33 -33.80
CA ARG A 301 6.13 19.83 -35.12
C ARG A 301 4.62 19.92 -35.23
N ARG A 302 4.11 21.11 -35.44
CA ARG A 302 2.68 21.35 -35.65
C ARG A 302 2.40 21.49 -37.13
N ILE A 303 1.35 20.80 -37.59
CA ILE A 303 1.02 20.66 -39.02
C ILE A 303 -0.37 21.24 -39.26
N ARG A 304 -0.50 22.07 -40.29
CA ARG A 304 -1.78 22.60 -40.75
C ARG A 304 -1.83 22.52 -42.30
N ASN A 305 -2.87 21.89 -42.85
CA ASN A 305 -3.00 21.67 -44.30
C ASN A 305 -1.74 21.00 -44.89
N ASP A 306 -1.24 19.96 -44.25
CA ASP A 306 -0.04 19.19 -44.62
C ASP A 306 1.28 19.99 -44.63
N VAL A 307 1.26 21.22 -44.12
CA VAL A 307 2.46 22.10 -44.01
C VAL A 307 2.79 22.32 -42.52
N ALA A 308 4.05 22.11 -42.16
CA ALA A 308 4.50 22.47 -40.82
C ALA A 308 4.47 24.02 -40.68
N TRP A 309 3.76 24.49 -39.66
CA TRP A 309 3.70 25.92 -39.34
C TRP A 309 4.47 26.31 -38.08
N SER A 310 4.84 25.29 -37.23
CA SER A 310 5.76 25.43 -36.12
C SER A 310 6.59 24.14 -36.02
N HIS A 311 7.86 24.28 -35.71
CA HIS A 311 8.77 23.16 -35.43
C HIS A 311 9.75 23.60 -34.34
N ASP A 312 9.51 23.14 -33.10
CA ASP A 312 10.24 23.58 -31.91
C ASP A 312 11.03 22.43 -31.30
N THR A 313 12.25 22.70 -30.87
CA THR A 313 12.98 21.86 -29.92
C THR A 313 12.97 22.49 -28.56
N ILE A 314 12.63 21.71 -27.53
CA ILE A 314 12.49 22.17 -26.15
C ILE A 314 13.39 21.35 -25.26
N ASP A 315 14.36 21.97 -24.63
CA ASP A 315 15.18 21.44 -23.56
C ASP A 315 14.65 21.93 -22.21
N GLN A 316 14.23 21.01 -21.34
CA GLN A 316 13.71 21.34 -20.02
C GLN A 316 14.54 20.68 -18.92
N TYR A 317 14.91 21.46 -17.94
CA TYR A 317 15.61 21.10 -16.73
C TYR A 317 14.70 21.36 -15.54
N SER A 318 14.45 20.36 -14.71
CA SER A 318 13.50 20.51 -13.59
C SER A 318 14.09 19.94 -12.31
N ILE A 319 13.93 20.66 -11.21
CA ILE A 319 14.17 20.18 -9.84
C ILE A 319 12.88 20.29 -9.05
N ARG A 320 12.59 19.22 -8.32
CA ARG A 320 11.48 19.14 -7.37
C ARG A 320 12.06 18.88 -5.98
N ARG A 321 11.67 19.70 -5.01
CA ARG A 321 12.02 19.57 -3.60
C ARG A 321 10.74 19.42 -2.80
N ASN A 322 10.61 18.30 -2.09
CA ASN A 322 9.45 18.01 -1.23
C ASN A 322 9.93 17.99 0.22
N PHE A 323 9.42 18.91 1.04
CA PHE A 323 9.52 18.88 2.49
C PHE A 323 8.27 18.20 3.03
N MET A 324 8.43 17.27 3.94
CA MET A 324 7.30 16.49 4.46
C MET A 324 7.46 16.20 5.94
N GLY A 325 6.34 16.08 6.63
CA GLY A 325 6.29 15.65 8.00
C GLY A 325 4.92 15.13 8.37
N SER A 326 4.88 14.11 9.22
CA SER A 326 3.65 13.64 9.78
C SER A 326 3.81 13.23 11.24
N MET A 327 2.77 13.44 12.02
CA MET A 327 2.62 13.00 13.39
C MET A 327 1.32 12.22 13.50
N LYS A 328 1.40 10.98 13.98
CA LYS A 328 0.22 10.16 14.31
C LYS A 328 0.26 9.82 15.78
N VAL A 329 -0.81 10.10 16.50
CA VAL A 329 -1.02 9.73 17.89
C VAL A 329 -2.36 9.03 18.02
N GLY A 330 -2.42 8.00 18.84
CA GLY A 330 -3.67 7.31 19.07
C GLY A 330 -3.58 6.29 20.19
N GLY A 331 -4.73 5.72 20.50
CA GLY A 331 -4.86 4.68 21.48
C GLY A 331 -6.04 3.78 21.21
N GLU A 332 -5.89 2.51 21.53
CA GLU A 332 -6.95 1.53 21.57
C GLU A 332 -7.18 1.12 23.01
N TYR A 333 -8.41 1.21 23.46
CA TYR A 333 -8.83 0.76 24.78
C TYR A 333 -9.61 -0.53 24.67
N TYR A 334 -9.20 -1.55 25.41
CA TYR A 334 -9.85 -2.84 25.49
C TYR A 334 -10.79 -2.86 26.70
N PHE A 335 -12.10 -2.75 26.46
CA PHE A 335 -13.11 -2.90 27.51
C PHE A 335 -13.06 -4.29 28.12
N ASN A 336 -12.84 -5.27 27.25
CA ASN A 336 -12.56 -6.68 27.53
C ASN A 336 -11.94 -7.32 26.29
N ASP A 337 -11.69 -8.63 26.30
CA ASP A 337 -11.07 -9.37 25.18
C ASP A 337 -11.88 -9.33 23.87
N LYS A 338 -13.17 -8.92 23.96
CA LYS A 338 -14.11 -8.91 22.83
C LYS A 338 -14.50 -7.54 22.35
N ASN A 339 -14.26 -6.50 23.13
CA ASN A 339 -14.67 -5.14 22.77
C ASN A 339 -13.51 -4.18 22.88
N SER A 340 -13.23 -3.46 21.82
CA SER A 340 -12.21 -2.40 21.79
C SER A 340 -12.71 -1.15 21.08
N LEU A 341 -12.17 -0.02 21.49
CA LEU A 341 -12.39 1.29 20.87
C LEU A 341 -11.04 1.92 20.60
N LEU A 342 -10.79 2.21 19.32
CA LEU A 342 -9.59 2.90 18.85
C LEU A 342 -9.95 4.33 18.46
N PHE A 343 -9.15 5.28 18.94
CA PHE A 343 -9.14 6.65 18.44
C PHE A 343 -7.73 7.00 17.97
N SER A 344 -7.63 7.65 16.82
CA SER A 344 -6.35 8.22 16.37
C SER A 344 -6.53 9.55 15.68
N TYR A 345 -5.55 10.41 15.88
CA TYR A 345 -5.37 11.65 15.16
C TYR A 345 -4.06 11.63 14.39
N GLN A 346 -4.12 12.02 13.13
CA GLN A 346 -2.94 12.20 12.28
C GLN A 346 -2.92 13.63 11.75
N LEU A 347 -1.82 14.32 12.01
CA LEU A 347 -1.43 15.56 11.36
C LEU A 347 -0.39 15.23 10.29
N ARG A 348 -0.60 15.68 9.07
CA ARG A 348 0.37 15.58 7.99
C ARG A 348 0.51 16.93 7.31
N GLY A 349 1.74 17.33 7.03
CA GLY A 349 2.02 18.57 6.33
C GLY A 349 3.21 18.43 5.41
N GLY A 350 3.26 19.28 4.41
CA GLY A 350 4.39 19.33 3.50
C GLY A 350 4.40 20.58 2.66
N ALA A 351 5.58 20.86 2.11
CA ALA A 351 5.78 21.92 1.13
C ALA A 351 6.53 21.35 -0.07
N ARG A 352 6.05 21.63 -1.26
CA ARG A 352 6.63 21.24 -2.53
C ARG A 352 7.09 22.49 -3.27
N ASN A 353 8.33 22.51 -3.66
CA ASN A 353 8.88 23.51 -4.56
C ASN A 353 9.34 22.81 -5.84
N ARG A 354 8.84 23.23 -6.99
CA ARG A 354 9.30 22.81 -8.30
C ARG A 354 9.85 24.03 -9.02
N MET A 355 11.05 23.88 -9.54
CA MET A 355 11.69 24.87 -10.40
C MET A 355 12.01 24.21 -11.73
N SER A 356 11.68 24.86 -12.84
CA SER A 356 12.01 24.39 -14.19
C SER A 356 12.63 25.54 -15.00
N GLN A 357 13.59 25.18 -15.81
CA GLN A 357 14.12 26.04 -16.85
C GLN A 357 13.89 25.38 -18.21
N ILE A 358 13.34 26.10 -19.13
CA ILE A 358 12.92 25.64 -20.45
C ILE A 358 13.61 26.50 -21.47
N PHE A 359 14.25 25.88 -22.44
CA PHE A 359 14.86 26.54 -23.59
C PHE A 359 14.16 26.02 -24.84
N SER A 360 13.50 26.89 -25.59
CA SER A 360 12.84 26.55 -26.84
C SER A 360 13.54 27.20 -28.00
N THR A 361 13.78 26.41 -29.05
CA THR A 361 14.40 26.88 -30.31
C THR A 361 13.45 26.58 -31.47
N ASP A 362 13.07 27.61 -32.22
CA ASP A 362 12.25 27.49 -33.44
C ASP A 362 13.13 27.05 -34.62
N LEU A 363 12.83 25.87 -35.18
CA LEU A 363 13.56 25.28 -36.30
C LEU A 363 13.01 25.67 -37.67
N LEU A 364 11.83 26.29 -37.78
CA LEU A 364 11.28 26.78 -39.05
C LEU A 364 11.78 28.17 -39.43
N ASN A 365 12.18 28.95 -38.42
CA ASN A 365 12.61 30.31 -38.63
C ASN A 365 14.12 30.41 -38.57
N GLU A 366 14.79 30.59 -39.73
CA GLU A 366 16.24 30.70 -39.80
C GLU A 366 16.79 31.89 -38.98
N ASN A 367 15.96 32.87 -38.63
CA ASN A 367 16.33 34.01 -37.80
C ASN A 367 16.08 33.79 -36.31
N HIS A 368 15.58 32.60 -35.91
CA HIS A 368 15.31 32.23 -34.52
C HIS A 368 14.46 33.25 -33.75
N LEU A 369 13.51 33.92 -34.44
CA LEU A 369 12.72 35.01 -33.88
C LEU A 369 11.77 34.58 -32.75
N LEU A 370 11.44 33.27 -32.65
CA LEU A 370 10.55 32.70 -31.63
C LEU A 370 11.31 31.85 -30.60
N ASP A 371 12.64 31.92 -30.57
CA ASP A 371 13.41 31.28 -29.50
C ASP A 371 13.10 31.96 -28.17
N TYR A 372 12.86 31.15 -27.13
CA TYR A 372 12.58 31.68 -25.79
C TYR A 372 13.22 30.88 -24.68
N MET A 373 13.49 31.56 -23.59
CA MET A 373 13.78 30.96 -22.29
C MET A 373 12.61 31.16 -21.36
N GLN A 374 12.21 30.12 -20.65
CA GLN A 374 11.16 30.16 -19.65
C GLN A 374 11.65 29.64 -18.30
N ALA A 375 11.32 30.35 -17.26
CA ALA A 375 11.56 29.97 -15.88
C ALA A 375 10.22 29.75 -15.16
N ASP A 376 10.03 28.55 -14.61
CA ASP A 376 8.84 28.20 -13.83
C ASP A 376 9.20 27.92 -12.40
N THR A 377 8.42 28.47 -11.51
CA THR A 377 8.46 28.11 -10.09
C THR A 377 7.04 27.78 -9.62
N ASN A 378 6.87 26.65 -8.99
CA ASN A 378 5.59 26.24 -8.40
C ASN A 378 5.81 25.80 -6.96
N ASN A 379 5.17 26.48 -6.03
CA ASN A 379 5.22 26.23 -4.60
C ASN A 379 3.84 25.80 -4.12
N ASN A 380 3.76 24.67 -3.47
CA ASN A 380 2.54 24.19 -2.83
C ASN A 380 2.84 23.81 -1.39
N ALA A 381 2.06 24.29 -0.46
CA ALA A 381 2.07 23.85 0.93
C ALA A 381 0.73 23.23 1.29
N ASN A 382 0.76 22.16 2.04
CA ASN A 382 -0.47 21.48 2.47
C ASN A 382 -0.42 21.07 3.94
N VAL A 383 -1.58 21.09 4.57
CA VAL A 383 -1.80 20.53 5.91
C VAL A 383 -3.05 19.68 5.86
N ASN A 384 -2.97 18.47 6.40
CA ASN A 384 -4.09 17.53 6.48
C ASN A 384 -4.26 17.03 7.92
N HIS A 385 -5.46 17.11 8.45
CA HIS A 385 -5.91 16.58 9.72
C HIS A 385 -6.81 15.39 9.46
N THR A 386 -6.51 14.23 10.04
CA THR A 386 -7.33 13.02 9.92
C THR A 386 -7.67 12.49 11.31
N PHE A 387 -8.96 12.32 11.59
CA PHE A 387 -9.50 11.75 12.81
C PHE A 387 -10.11 10.40 12.48
N ASN A 388 -9.77 9.37 13.25
CA ASN A 388 -10.35 8.04 13.10
C ASN A 388 -10.93 7.58 14.43
N LEU A 389 -12.13 7.03 14.37
CA LEU A 389 -12.77 6.32 15.46
C LEU A 389 -13.19 4.95 14.94
N SER A 390 -12.76 3.89 15.61
CA SER A 390 -13.06 2.50 15.21
C SER A 390 -13.50 1.70 16.43
N TYR A 391 -14.65 1.06 16.35
CA TYR A 391 -15.16 0.16 17.37
C TYR A 391 -15.22 -1.25 16.83
N ILE A 392 -14.69 -2.20 17.60
CA ILE A 392 -14.68 -3.61 17.26
C ILE A 392 -15.40 -4.38 18.38
N LYS A 393 -16.35 -5.20 17.99
CA LYS A 393 -17.05 -6.14 18.87
C LYS A 393 -16.96 -7.55 18.32
N LYS A 394 -16.24 -8.41 19.02
CA LYS A 394 -16.23 -9.86 18.81
C LYS A 394 -17.32 -10.51 19.67
N PHE A 395 -18.05 -11.45 19.12
CA PHE A 395 -19.08 -12.19 19.85
C PHE A 395 -18.52 -13.48 20.45
N GLU A 396 -19.35 -14.25 21.16
CA GLU A 396 -18.96 -15.56 21.72
C GLU A 396 -18.64 -16.57 20.62
N GLU A 397 -19.35 -16.50 19.52
CA GLU A 397 -19.19 -17.35 18.36
C GLU A 397 -17.92 -16.96 17.60
N LYS A 398 -17.07 -17.95 17.30
CA LYS A 398 -15.82 -17.74 16.57
C LYS A 398 -16.10 -17.03 15.24
N ASP A 399 -15.25 -16.05 14.87
CA ASP A 399 -15.32 -15.24 13.63
C ASP A 399 -16.57 -14.36 13.49
N ARG A 400 -17.46 -14.29 14.49
CA ARG A 400 -18.57 -13.36 14.51
C ARG A 400 -18.12 -11.99 15.02
N GLU A 401 -18.20 -10.99 14.17
CA GLU A 401 -17.64 -9.66 14.47
C GLU A 401 -18.52 -8.54 13.92
N LEU A 402 -18.61 -7.44 14.67
CA LEU A 402 -19.13 -6.15 14.22
C LEU A 402 -18.02 -5.12 14.29
N THR A 403 -17.77 -4.42 13.19
CA THR A 403 -16.87 -3.27 13.15
C THR A 403 -17.61 -2.01 12.72
N ALA A 404 -17.32 -0.89 13.36
CA ALA A 404 -17.85 0.41 12.99
C ALA A 404 -16.71 1.42 12.96
N ASP A 405 -16.50 2.03 11.81
CA ASP A 405 -15.39 2.94 11.53
C ASP A 405 -15.94 4.30 11.07
N VAL A 406 -15.40 5.38 11.63
CA VAL A 406 -15.64 6.74 11.16
C VAL A 406 -14.31 7.43 10.95
N THR A 407 -14.10 7.95 9.74
CA THR A 407 -12.93 8.75 9.39
C THR A 407 -13.40 10.13 8.93
N PHE A 408 -12.88 11.17 9.55
CA PHE A 408 -13.09 12.54 9.12
C PHE A 408 -11.74 13.17 8.78
N SER A 409 -11.62 13.80 7.62
CA SER A 409 -10.41 14.49 7.19
C SER A 409 -10.69 15.90 6.74
N MET A 410 -9.74 16.81 7.02
CA MET A 410 -9.74 18.18 6.56
C MET A 410 -8.37 18.49 5.98
N ARG A 411 -8.36 18.95 4.74
CA ARG A 411 -7.13 19.35 4.05
C ARG A 411 -7.23 20.79 3.59
N HIS A 412 -6.14 21.50 3.79
CA HIS A 412 -5.92 22.83 3.28
C HIS A 412 -4.66 22.83 2.42
N VAL A 413 -4.72 23.43 1.22
CA VAL A 413 -3.60 23.55 0.29
C VAL A 413 -3.51 25.00 -0.16
N GLN A 414 -2.34 25.58 0.01
CA GLN A 414 -1.98 26.87 -0.57
C GLN A 414 -0.93 26.67 -1.64
N GLY A 415 -1.12 27.31 -2.79
CA GLY A 415 -0.21 27.23 -3.92
C GLY A 415 0.14 28.61 -4.45
N SER A 416 1.36 28.76 -4.95
CA SER A 416 1.79 29.91 -5.77
C SER A 416 2.60 29.42 -6.93
N GLY A 417 2.33 29.99 -8.10
CA GLY A 417 3.04 29.70 -9.33
C GLY A 417 3.59 30.99 -9.94
N PHE A 418 4.75 30.88 -10.57
CA PHE A 418 5.40 31.94 -11.27
C PHE A 418 5.98 31.37 -12.56
N GLN A 419 5.58 31.92 -13.71
CA GLN A 419 6.02 31.50 -15.03
C GLN A 419 6.46 32.76 -15.78
N GLU A 420 7.74 32.88 -16.06
CA GLU A 420 8.34 33.99 -16.79
C GLU A 420 8.91 33.47 -18.10
N GLN A 421 8.50 34.06 -19.21
CA GLN A 421 8.97 33.70 -20.55
C GLN A 421 9.59 34.92 -21.20
N VAL A 422 10.81 34.79 -21.70
CA VAL A 422 11.58 35.84 -22.36
C VAL A 422 12.02 35.32 -23.72
N TYR A 423 11.67 36.05 -24.78
CA TYR A 423 12.08 35.74 -26.15
C TYR A 423 13.46 36.33 -26.47
N ASP A 424 14.28 35.55 -27.17
CA ASP A 424 15.66 35.93 -27.54
C ASP A 424 15.71 36.74 -28.86
N ASN A 425 14.80 37.70 -29.05
CA ASN A 425 14.77 38.54 -30.24
C ASN A 425 15.23 39.97 -29.90
N PRO A 426 16.43 40.37 -30.32
CA PRO A 426 16.93 41.73 -30.07
C PRO A 426 16.18 42.86 -30.81
N LEU A 427 15.37 42.53 -31.81
CA LEU A 427 14.57 43.51 -32.57
C LEU A 427 13.15 43.68 -32.02
N ALA A 428 12.70 42.74 -31.17
CA ALA A 428 11.36 42.71 -30.60
C ALA A 428 11.38 42.68 -29.06
N VAL A 429 12.38 43.35 -28.47
CA VAL A 429 12.67 43.30 -27.01
C VAL A 429 11.45 43.55 -26.10
N TRP A 430 10.40 44.16 -26.60
CA TRP A 430 9.27 44.60 -25.81
C TRP A 430 7.94 43.87 -26.12
N ASP A 431 7.81 43.24 -27.29
CA ASP A 431 6.57 42.60 -27.72
C ASP A 431 6.41 41.13 -27.21
N HIS A 432 7.45 40.59 -26.53
CA HIS A 432 7.52 39.15 -26.24
C HIS A 432 7.91 38.80 -24.78
N TYR A 433 7.56 39.67 -23.84
CA TYR A 433 7.64 39.34 -22.40
C TYR A 433 6.30 38.87 -21.92
N TYR A 434 6.29 37.69 -21.30
CA TYR A 434 5.09 37.09 -20.69
C TYR A 434 5.40 36.67 -19.27
N LEU A 435 4.60 37.13 -18.31
CA LEU A 435 4.67 36.73 -16.94
C LEU A 435 3.28 36.34 -16.48
N ARG A 436 3.17 35.08 -15.97
CA ARG A 436 1.96 34.56 -15.37
C ARG A 436 2.22 34.23 -13.88
N GLU A 437 1.41 34.80 -13.03
CA GLU A 437 1.41 34.49 -11.60
C GLU A 437 0.12 33.75 -11.26
N THR A 438 0.23 32.77 -10.38
CA THR A 438 -0.89 31.98 -9.93
C THR A 438 -0.93 31.93 -8.42
N GLU A 439 -2.07 32.16 -7.84
CA GLU A 439 -2.36 31.95 -6.41
C GLU A 439 -3.50 30.97 -6.30
N SER A 440 -3.36 29.96 -5.44
CA SER A 440 -4.42 28.97 -5.21
C SER A 440 -4.60 28.67 -3.74
N GLU A 441 -5.85 28.49 -3.35
CA GLU A 441 -6.25 28.10 -2.02
C GLU A 441 -7.39 27.08 -2.12
N ASN A 442 -7.11 25.84 -1.73
CA ASN A 442 -8.03 24.73 -1.90
C ASN A 442 -8.35 24.10 -0.54
N HIS A 443 -9.63 23.85 -0.30
CA HIS A 443 -10.10 23.14 0.87
C HIS A 443 -10.73 21.82 0.45
N HIS A 444 -10.52 20.79 1.25
CA HIS A 444 -11.16 19.51 1.03
C HIS A 444 -11.54 18.92 2.38
N GLN A 445 -12.82 18.64 2.56
CA GLN A 445 -13.34 17.90 3.70
C GLN A 445 -13.91 16.58 3.20
N ALA A 446 -13.72 15.52 3.98
CA ALA A 446 -14.26 14.22 3.63
C ALA A 446 -14.67 13.45 4.89
N LEU A 447 -15.82 12.79 4.84
CA LEU A 447 -16.35 11.92 5.87
C LEU A 447 -16.59 10.53 5.26
N ASN A 448 -16.02 9.51 5.88
CA ASN A 448 -16.32 8.11 5.58
C ASN A 448 -16.83 7.43 6.85
N ALA A 449 -18.00 6.81 6.76
CA ALA A 449 -18.59 6.01 7.82
C ALA A 449 -18.88 4.62 7.29
N LYS A 450 -18.40 3.59 7.99
CA LYS A 450 -18.50 2.20 7.56
C LYS A 450 -18.91 1.32 8.74
N VAL A 451 -19.88 0.44 8.51
CA VAL A 451 -20.29 -0.59 9.46
C VAL A 451 -20.27 -1.93 8.74
N ASN A 452 -19.52 -2.88 9.28
CA ASN A 452 -19.43 -4.23 8.75
C ASN A 452 -19.86 -5.24 9.83
N TYR A 453 -20.58 -6.25 9.42
CA TYR A 453 -20.98 -7.36 10.26
C TYR A 453 -20.65 -8.66 9.58
N VAL A 454 -19.97 -9.53 10.31
CA VAL A 454 -19.63 -10.90 9.90
C VAL A 454 -20.42 -11.87 10.76
N HIS A 455 -21.14 -12.76 10.11
CA HIS A 455 -21.91 -13.81 10.76
C HIS A 455 -21.49 -15.18 10.22
N PRO A 456 -20.85 -16.03 11.03
CA PRO A 456 -20.55 -17.40 10.65
C PRO A 456 -21.81 -18.27 10.71
N PHE A 457 -21.96 -19.20 9.79
CA PHE A 457 -22.97 -20.26 9.80
C PHE A 457 -22.25 -21.60 9.93
N GLY A 458 -22.09 -22.08 11.15
CA GLY A 458 -21.26 -23.23 11.46
C GLY A 458 -19.78 -22.96 11.17
N GLU A 459 -19.01 -23.98 10.81
CA GLU A 459 -17.56 -23.87 10.57
C GLU A 459 -17.20 -23.47 9.14
N ASN A 460 -18.11 -23.66 8.20
CA ASN A 460 -17.80 -23.62 6.77
C ASN A 460 -18.34 -22.40 6.03
N TRP A 461 -19.35 -21.70 6.54
CA TRP A 461 -19.99 -20.61 5.85
C TRP A 461 -19.97 -19.34 6.65
N LYS A 462 -19.82 -18.20 5.97
CA LYS A 462 -19.92 -16.86 6.56
C LYS A 462 -20.71 -15.92 5.67
N LEU A 463 -21.52 -15.09 6.30
CA LEU A 463 -22.17 -13.94 5.70
C LEU A 463 -21.42 -12.69 6.15
N GLU A 464 -21.03 -11.86 5.19
CA GLU A 464 -20.50 -10.53 5.46
C GLU A 464 -21.47 -9.50 4.87
N THR A 465 -21.88 -8.53 5.65
CA THR A 465 -22.78 -7.46 5.20
C THR A 465 -22.37 -6.14 5.84
N GLY A 466 -22.72 -5.05 5.20
CA GLY A 466 -22.39 -3.75 5.74
C GLY A 466 -22.96 -2.60 4.92
N TYR A 467 -22.71 -1.42 5.51
CA TYR A 467 -23.02 -0.13 4.91
C TYR A 467 -21.75 0.72 4.88
N GLU A 468 -21.57 1.48 3.80
CA GLU A 468 -20.53 2.49 3.67
C GLU A 468 -21.12 3.78 3.11
N GLY A 469 -20.97 4.88 3.81
CA GLY A 469 -21.31 6.22 3.36
C GLY A 469 -20.07 7.08 3.24
N ARG A 470 -19.84 7.66 2.05
CA ARG A 470 -18.73 8.57 1.77
C ARG A 470 -19.29 9.91 1.29
N LEU A 471 -18.83 10.98 1.90
CA LEU A 471 -19.19 12.36 1.61
C LEU A 471 -17.90 13.13 1.40
N ASP A 472 -17.76 13.79 0.26
CA ASP A 472 -16.58 14.56 -0.13
C ASP A 472 -17.00 15.97 -0.58
N TRP A 473 -16.31 16.98 -0.06
CA TRP A 473 -16.53 18.41 -0.37
C TRP A 473 -15.20 19.09 -0.74
N PRO A 474 -14.63 18.80 -1.91
CA PRO A 474 -13.47 19.53 -2.39
C PRO A 474 -13.90 20.87 -2.99
N ASN A 475 -13.05 21.88 -2.78
CA ASN A 475 -13.14 23.19 -3.40
C ASN A 475 -11.82 23.50 -4.10
N GLN A 476 -11.90 24.10 -5.29
CA GLN A 476 -10.73 24.57 -6.03
C GLN A 476 -10.89 26.08 -6.26
N ASN A 477 -9.96 26.84 -5.72
CA ASN A 477 -9.87 28.27 -6.00
C ASN A 477 -8.48 28.60 -6.52
N ALA A 478 -8.40 29.14 -7.74
CA ALA A 478 -7.16 29.56 -8.36
C ALA A 478 -7.36 30.91 -9.06
N VAL A 479 -6.51 31.86 -8.72
CA VAL A 479 -6.51 33.21 -9.28
C VAL A 479 -5.25 33.38 -10.10
N TYR A 480 -5.39 33.86 -11.32
CA TYR A 480 -4.32 34.08 -12.24
C TYR A 480 -4.18 35.56 -12.55
N TYR A 481 -2.92 35.99 -12.58
CA TYR A 481 -2.54 37.34 -13.05
C TYR A 481 -1.60 37.17 -14.23
N ARG A 482 -1.76 38.03 -15.22
CA ARG A 482 -0.82 38.18 -16.34
C ARG A 482 -0.18 39.53 -16.32
N THR A 483 1.10 39.58 -16.66
CA THR A 483 1.81 40.81 -16.95
C THR A 483 2.27 40.73 -18.39
N GLU A 484 1.81 41.69 -19.19
CA GLU A 484 2.09 41.79 -20.61
C GLU A 484 2.70 43.17 -20.89
N TYR A 485 3.40 43.27 -21.99
CA TYR A 485 3.95 44.53 -22.47
C TYR A 485 2.92 45.26 -23.34
N ASP A 486 2.64 46.53 -23.05
CA ASP A 486 1.82 47.38 -23.91
C ASP A 486 2.67 48.09 -24.95
N PRO A 487 2.55 47.75 -26.22
CA PRO A 487 3.36 48.36 -27.27
C PRO A 487 3.06 49.87 -27.53
N LEU A 488 1.94 50.36 -27.02
CA LEU A 488 1.55 51.77 -27.17
C LEU A 488 2.14 52.67 -26.10
N THR A 489 2.16 52.17 -24.85
CA THR A 489 2.69 52.92 -23.70
C THR A 489 4.16 52.60 -23.42
N HIS A 490 4.68 51.52 -23.97
CA HIS A 490 6.01 50.96 -23.65
C HIS A 490 6.19 50.60 -22.19
N GLU A 491 5.09 50.17 -21.51
CA GLU A 491 5.09 49.80 -20.10
C GLU A 491 4.57 48.34 -19.92
N LEU A 492 5.04 47.67 -18.88
CA LEU A 492 4.48 46.42 -18.44
C LEU A 492 3.24 46.67 -17.59
N TYR A 493 2.13 46.01 -17.91
CA TYR A 493 0.91 46.10 -17.11
C TYR A 493 0.46 44.73 -16.61
N LYS A 494 0.09 44.69 -15.31
CA LYS A 494 -0.43 43.47 -14.66
C LYS A 494 -1.94 43.58 -14.57
N TYR A 495 -2.62 42.53 -14.98
CA TYR A 495 -4.07 42.40 -14.88
C TYR A 495 -4.52 41.04 -14.35
N HIS A 496 -5.72 41.02 -13.81
CA HIS A 496 -6.36 39.78 -13.38
C HIS A 496 -6.93 39.05 -14.59
N ASP A 497 -6.41 37.84 -14.86
CA ASP A 497 -6.91 36.95 -15.90
C ASP A 497 -8.18 36.22 -15.42
N THR A 498 -9.32 36.87 -15.62
CA THR A 498 -10.63 36.35 -15.20
C THR A 498 -11.06 35.11 -15.98
N VAL A 499 -10.52 34.91 -17.20
CA VAL A 499 -10.81 33.74 -18.04
C VAL A 499 -10.14 32.48 -17.49
N SER A 500 -8.90 32.63 -17.04
CA SER A 500 -8.11 31.55 -16.45
C SER A 500 -8.36 31.36 -14.95
N SER A 501 -8.99 32.30 -14.25
CA SER A 501 -9.28 32.18 -12.82
C SER A 501 -10.53 31.35 -12.58
N THR A 502 -10.48 30.38 -11.66
CA THR A 502 -11.58 29.47 -11.36
C THR A 502 -11.86 29.38 -9.88
N HIS A 503 -13.15 29.26 -9.53
CA HIS A 503 -13.59 28.91 -8.21
C HIS A 503 -14.67 27.82 -8.33
N PHE A 504 -14.24 26.55 -8.29
CA PHE A 504 -15.08 25.40 -8.53
C PHE A 504 -15.42 24.70 -7.22
N ASP A 505 -16.68 24.71 -6.87
CA ASP A 505 -17.22 23.95 -5.75
C ASP A 505 -17.78 22.61 -6.22
N TYR A 506 -17.48 21.57 -5.46
CA TYR A 506 -17.85 20.22 -5.83
C TYR A 506 -18.33 19.42 -4.61
N THR A 507 -19.37 18.64 -4.80
CA THR A 507 -19.91 17.73 -3.79
C THR A 507 -20.08 16.36 -4.40
N GLN A 508 -19.51 15.35 -3.77
CA GLN A 508 -19.72 13.97 -4.14
C GLN A 508 -20.17 13.17 -2.93
N GLN A 509 -21.20 12.33 -3.14
CA GLN A 509 -21.72 11.42 -2.12
C GLN A 509 -21.86 10.03 -2.70
N THR A 510 -21.47 9.02 -1.93
CA THR A 510 -21.67 7.61 -2.29
C THR A 510 -22.21 6.88 -1.07
N HIS A 511 -23.35 6.22 -1.24
CA HIS A 511 -23.98 5.39 -0.22
C HIS A 511 -24.07 3.96 -0.75
N ALA A 512 -23.50 3.02 -0.02
CA ALA A 512 -23.38 1.64 -0.46
C ALA A 512 -23.87 0.66 0.60
N VAL A 513 -24.60 -0.34 0.16
CA VAL A 513 -24.94 -1.53 0.95
C VAL A 513 -24.37 -2.73 0.24
N TYR A 514 -23.80 -3.65 0.98
CA TYR A 514 -23.29 -4.89 0.39
C TYR A 514 -23.63 -6.11 1.21
N VAL A 515 -23.69 -7.23 0.51
CA VAL A 515 -23.81 -8.57 1.09
C VAL A 515 -22.86 -9.52 0.37
N THR A 516 -22.17 -10.36 1.11
CA THR A 516 -21.27 -11.39 0.59
C THR A 516 -21.51 -12.67 1.36
N LEU A 517 -21.76 -13.76 0.65
CA LEU A 517 -21.88 -15.11 1.21
C LEU A 517 -20.72 -15.93 0.67
N GLY A 518 -19.94 -16.52 1.57
CA GLY A 518 -18.81 -17.35 1.22
C GLY A 518 -18.64 -18.55 2.13
N GLY A 519 -18.06 -19.62 1.59
CA GLY A 519 -17.81 -20.80 2.38
C GLY A 519 -17.21 -21.96 1.60
N LYS A 520 -16.96 -23.06 2.31
CA LYS A 520 -16.51 -24.33 1.74
C LYS A 520 -17.72 -25.12 1.28
N LEU A 521 -17.79 -25.42 -0.01
CA LEU A 521 -18.77 -26.32 -0.61
C LEU A 521 -18.38 -27.77 -0.40
N THR A 522 -17.08 -28.04 -0.47
CA THR A 522 -16.43 -29.32 -0.15
C THR A 522 -15.10 -29.01 0.53
N GLU A 523 -14.38 -30.03 1.01
CA GLU A 523 -13.03 -29.84 1.55
C GLU A 523 -12.06 -29.15 0.55
N GLN A 524 -12.28 -29.36 -0.75
CA GLN A 524 -11.43 -28.84 -1.82
C GLN A 524 -12.01 -27.60 -2.51
N LEU A 525 -13.33 -27.38 -2.44
CA LEU A 525 -14.01 -26.34 -3.20
C LEU A 525 -14.57 -25.25 -2.26
N SER A 526 -14.06 -24.04 -2.39
CA SER A 526 -14.55 -22.85 -1.70
C SER A 526 -15.14 -21.87 -2.70
N ALA A 527 -16.23 -21.22 -2.35
CA ALA A 527 -16.85 -20.21 -3.19
C ALA A 527 -17.31 -19.01 -2.35
N GLN A 528 -17.30 -17.85 -2.97
CA GLN A 528 -17.81 -16.60 -2.41
C GLN A 528 -18.55 -15.83 -3.50
N ALA A 529 -19.76 -15.37 -3.20
CA ALA A 529 -20.54 -14.49 -4.07
C ALA A 529 -20.96 -13.25 -3.28
N GLY A 530 -20.89 -12.10 -3.92
CA GLY A 530 -21.24 -10.84 -3.29
C GLY A 530 -21.98 -9.92 -4.25
N LEU A 531 -22.80 -9.06 -3.67
CA LEU A 531 -23.49 -8.01 -4.37
C LEU A 531 -23.37 -6.72 -3.57
N ARG A 532 -23.00 -5.64 -4.25
CA ARG A 532 -22.97 -4.29 -3.69
C ARG A 532 -23.87 -3.40 -4.54
N GLU A 533 -24.71 -2.63 -3.89
CA GLU A 533 -25.54 -1.60 -4.51
C GLU A 533 -25.06 -0.25 -4.03
N GLU A 534 -24.92 0.69 -4.97
CA GLU A 534 -24.48 2.04 -4.67
C GLU A 534 -25.39 3.09 -5.27
N TYR A 535 -25.74 4.07 -4.47
CA TYR A 535 -26.24 5.37 -4.89
C TYR A 535 -25.08 6.36 -4.93
N SER A 536 -24.88 7.02 -6.08
CA SER A 536 -23.87 8.05 -6.26
C SER A 536 -24.54 9.36 -6.67
N TYR A 537 -24.19 10.42 -5.98
CA TYR A 537 -24.60 11.80 -6.26
C TYR A 537 -23.37 12.66 -6.45
N LEU A 538 -23.42 13.53 -7.47
CA LEU A 538 -22.33 14.40 -7.83
C LEU A 538 -22.89 15.73 -8.32
N TYR A 539 -22.40 16.83 -7.73
CA TYR A 539 -22.75 18.19 -8.12
C TYR A 539 -21.50 19.06 -8.12
N GLY A 540 -21.33 19.87 -9.18
CA GLY A 540 -20.21 20.80 -9.27
C GLY A 540 -20.58 22.04 -10.09
N HIS A 541 -20.08 23.18 -9.70
CA HIS A 541 -20.29 24.43 -10.42
C HIS A 541 -19.13 25.41 -10.23
N ASP A 542 -18.86 26.24 -11.24
CA ASP A 542 -17.88 27.31 -11.17
C ASP A 542 -18.58 28.61 -10.75
N ILE A 543 -18.20 29.13 -9.59
CA ILE A 543 -18.75 30.38 -9.03
C ILE A 543 -18.30 31.60 -9.85
N ASN A 544 -17.08 31.57 -10.40
CA ASN A 544 -16.54 32.67 -11.22
C ASN A 544 -17.18 32.70 -12.61
N HIS A 545 -17.65 31.54 -13.10
CA HIS A 545 -18.26 31.42 -14.42
C HIS A 545 -19.66 30.80 -14.33
N PRO A 546 -20.64 31.49 -13.73
CA PRO A 546 -21.97 30.94 -13.48
C PRO A 546 -22.80 30.65 -14.74
N ALA A 547 -22.33 31.13 -15.90
CA ALA A 547 -22.92 30.80 -17.20
C ALA A 547 -22.50 29.42 -17.73
N THR A 548 -21.45 28.78 -17.15
CA THR A 548 -21.08 27.41 -17.49
C THR A 548 -22.10 26.44 -16.89
N GLU A 549 -22.41 25.39 -17.63
CA GLU A 549 -23.35 24.39 -17.18
C GLU A 549 -22.83 23.69 -15.92
N ALA A 550 -23.67 23.64 -14.87
CA ALA A 550 -23.32 22.90 -13.65
C ALA A 550 -23.32 21.40 -13.94
N VAL A 551 -22.33 20.73 -13.40
CA VAL A 551 -22.27 19.26 -13.43
C VAL A 551 -23.27 18.69 -12.42
N HIS A 552 -24.24 17.90 -12.89
CA HIS A 552 -25.17 17.19 -12.00
C HIS A 552 -25.36 15.76 -12.48
N LYS A 553 -25.02 14.78 -11.62
CA LYS A 553 -25.22 13.36 -11.90
C LYS A 553 -25.68 12.62 -10.66
N ASP A 554 -26.67 11.76 -10.82
CA ASP A 554 -27.12 10.84 -9.78
C ASP A 554 -27.54 9.51 -10.41
N TYR A 555 -27.15 8.40 -9.77
CA TYR A 555 -27.44 7.06 -10.30
C TYR A 555 -27.31 5.95 -9.26
N TRP A 556 -28.08 4.88 -9.48
CA TRP A 556 -27.97 3.60 -8.77
C TRP A 556 -27.27 2.58 -9.65
N LYS A 557 -26.33 1.82 -9.09
CA LYS A 557 -25.62 0.76 -9.82
C LYS A 557 -25.33 -0.44 -8.92
N LEU A 558 -25.37 -1.63 -9.56
CA LEU A 558 -25.05 -2.91 -8.94
C LEU A 558 -23.66 -3.37 -9.35
N TYR A 559 -22.91 -3.89 -8.37
CA TYR A 559 -21.56 -4.41 -8.52
C TYR A 559 -21.48 -5.85 -7.98
N PRO A 560 -21.80 -6.85 -8.81
CA PRO A 560 -21.68 -8.26 -8.48
C PRO A 560 -20.20 -8.69 -8.46
N THR A 561 -19.88 -9.62 -7.55
CA THR A 561 -18.58 -10.26 -7.44
C THR A 561 -18.73 -11.76 -7.20
N MET A 562 -17.79 -12.57 -7.70
CA MET A 562 -17.76 -14.00 -7.51
C MET A 562 -16.32 -14.49 -7.46
N HIS A 563 -16.02 -15.36 -6.52
CA HIS A 563 -14.74 -16.05 -6.38
C HIS A 563 -14.99 -17.53 -6.13
N VAL A 564 -14.26 -18.37 -6.85
CA VAL A 564 -14.29 -19.82 -6.68
C VAL A 564 -12.85 -20.29 -6.60
N SER A 565 -12.50 -21.04 -5.57
CA SER A 565 -11.18 -21.64 -5.37
C SER A 565 -11.31 -23.14 -5.24
N TYR A 566 -10.50 -23.87 -5.99
CA TYR A 566 -10.41 -25.32 -5.96
C TYR A 566 -9.00 -25.75 -5.57
N GLU A 567 -8.87 -26.37 -4.41
CA GLU A 567 -7.65 -26.98 -3.92
C GLU A 567 -7.49 -28.36 -4.53
N ILE A 568 -6.68 -28.49 -5.58
CA ILE A 568 -6.41 -29.78 -6.24
C ILE A 568 -5.70 -30.71 -5.25
N ASN A 569 -4.77 -30.16 -4.49
CA ASN A 569 -4.07 -30.79 -3.36
C ASN A 569 -3.37 -29.70 -2.53
N LYS A 570 -2.67 -30.06 -1.45
CA LYS A 570 -1.97 -29.12 -0.55
C LYS A 570 -0.98 -28.18 -1.26
N SER A 571 -0.49 -28.56 -2.44
CA SER A 571 0.51 -27.80 -3.21
C SER A 571 -0.07 -27.07 -4.43
N ASN A 572 -1.29 -27.39 -4.85
CA ASN A 572 -1.88 -26.89 -6.08
C ASN A 572 -3.28 -26.35 -5.85
N SER A 573 -3.53 -25.14 -6.29
CA SER A 573 -4.88 -24.55 -6.27
C SER A 573 -5.16 -23.80 -7.56
N MET A 574 -6.42 -23.78 -7.94
CA MET A 574 -6.97 -22.96 -9.03
C MET A 574 -8.02 -22.01 -8.48
N GLN A 575 -8.08 -20.82 -9.05
CA GLN A 575 -9.06 -19.83 -8.65
C GLN A 575 -9.65 -19.15 -9.88
N ALA A 576 -10.97 -19.01 -9.90
CA ALA A 576 -11.69 -18.22 -10.88
C ALA A 576 -12.39 -17.06 -10.16
N SER A 577 -12.33 -15.87 -10.73
CA SER A 577 -13.00 -14.71 -10.15
C SER A 577 -13.62 -13.81 -11.21
N TYR A 578 -14.69 -13.15 -10.80
CA TYR A 578 -15.41 -12.13 -11.57
C TYR A 578 -15.71 -10.93 -10.66
N SER A 579 -15.51 -9.72 -11.18
CA SER A 579 -16.00 -8.50 -10.55
C SER A 579 -16.44 -7.46 -11.57
N ARG A 580 -17.46 -6.67 -11.22
CA ARG A 580 -17.82 -5.45 -11.95
C ARG A 580 -17.27 -4.25 -11.20
N ARG A 581 -16.59 -3.35 -11.93
CA ARG A 581 -15.86 -2.19 -11.37
C ARG A 581 -16.34 -0.90 -12.04
N VAL A 582 -16.06 0.24 -11.42
CA VAL A 582 -16.37 1.57 -11.94
C VAL A 582 -15.14 2.49 -11.80
N ARG A 583 -15.00 3.42 -12.74
CA ARG A 583 -14.19 4.64 -12.56
C ARG A 583 -15.13 5.83 -12.76
N ARG A 584 -15.20 6.65 -11.73
CA ARG A 584 -15.95 7.90 -11.77
C ARG A 584 -15.05 9.02 -12.28
N PRO A 585 -15.55 9.98 -13.06
CA PRO A 585 -14.80 11.18 -13.37
C PRO A 585 -14.42 11.93 -12.08
N HIS A 586 -13.20 12.36 -11.98
CA HIS A 586 -12.76 13.25 -10.88
C HIS A 586 -13.21 14.69 -11.13
N MET A 587 -13.22 15.51 -10.09
CA MET A 587 -13.52 16.94 -10.19
C MET A 587 -12.74 17.62 -11.32
N TRP A 588 -11.44 17.31 -11.45
CA TRP A 588 -10.56 17.90 -12.49
C TRP A 588 -10.92 17.45 -13.92
N ASP A 589 -11.47 16.24 -14.08
CA ASP A 589 -11.88 15.72 -15.38
C ASP A 589 -13.18 16.40 -15.85
N LEU A 590 -13.97 16.91 -14.91
CA LEU A 590 -15.29 17.53 -15.12
C LEU A 590 -15.24 19.04 -15.17
N ASN A 591 -14.30 19.68 -14.47
CA ASN A 591 -14.20 21.14 -14.41
C ASN A 591 -13.83 21.70 -15.79
N PRO A 592 -14.72 22.47 -16.46
CA PRO A 592 -14.48 23.04 -17.78
C PRO A 592 -13.51 24.22 -17.80
N TYR A 593 -12.81 24.46 -16.70
CA TYR A 593 -11.79 25.50 -16.58
C TYR A 593 -10.70 25.38 -17.65
N LEU A 594 -10.39 26.51 -18.33
CA LEU A 594 -9.37 26.58 -19.37
C LEU A 594 -7.98 26.80 -18.75
N ASP A 595 -7.16 25.76 -18.77
CA ASP A 595 -5.74 25.83 -18.37
C ASP A 595 -4.87 26.03 -19.62
N VAL A 596 -4.35 27.24 -19.75
CA VAL A 596 -3.41 27.59 -20.81
C VAL A 596 -2.00 27.26 -20.33
N ARG A 597 -1.41 26.23 -20.95
CA ARG A 597 -0.12 25.66 -20.56
C ARG A 597 1.00 26.15 -21.46
N GLU A 598 2.20 25.82 -21.01
CA GLU A 598 3.44 26.04 -21.77
C GLU A 598 3.35 25.47 -23.19
N GLY A 599 4.06 26.06 -24.15
CA GLY A 599 4.18 25.52 -25.49
C GLY A 599 2.90 25.55 -26.33
N GLN A 600 2.00 26.50 -26.09
CA GLN A 600 0.74 26.66 -26.83
C GLN A 600 -0.19 25.44 -26.65
N GLU A 601 -0.32 24.99 -25.40
CA GLU A 601 -1.21 23.91 -25.04
C GLU A 601 -2.41 24.41 -24.21
N LEU A 602 -3.59 23.84 -24.49
CA LEU A 602 -4.83 24.08 -23.77
C LEU A 602 -5.27 22.78 -23.08
N GLY A 603 -5.65 22.87 -21.81
CA GLY A 603 -6.24 21.76 -21.08
C GLY A 603 -7.54 22.18 -20.43
N PHE A 604 -8.55 21.32 -20.44
CA PHE A 604 -9.82 21.54 -19.74
C PHE A 604 -10.57 20.23 -19.52
N GLY A 605 -11.46 20.24 -18.52
CA GLY A 605 -12.34 19.11 -18.25
C GLY A 605 -13.57 19.07 -19.15
N ASN A 606 -14.32 17.97 -19.05
CA ASN A 606 -15.56 17.74 -19.77
C ASN A 606 -16.69 17.50 -18.77
N PRO A 607 -17.63 18.43 -18.56
CA PRO A 607 -18.74 18.28 -17.62
C PRO A 607 -19.72 17.15 -18.02
N ASN A 608 -19.65 16.68 -19.27
CA ASN A 608 -20.53 15.67 -19.81
C ASN A 608 -20.00 14.24 -19.65
N LEU A 609 -18.82 14.04 -19.04
CA LEU A 609 -18.24 12.71 -18.85
C LEU A 609 -19.16 11.80 -18.03
N ASP A 610 -19.35 10.59 -18.55
CA ASP A 610 -20.03 9.50 -17.84
C ASP A 610 -19.03 8.54 -17.19
N PRO A 611 -19.41 7.88 -16.09
CA PRO A 611 -18.59 6.84 -15.48
C PRO A 611 -18.33 5.68 -16.44
N GLU A 612 -17.10 5.13 -16.38
CA GLU A 612 -16.77 3.91 -17.10
C GLU A 612 -16.95 2.67 -16.22
N PHE A 613 -17.36 1.55 -16.83
CA PHE A 613 -17.64 0.30 -16.15
C PHE A 613 -16.82 -0.84 -16.75
N THR A 614 -16.13 -1.61 -15.91
CA THR A 614 -15.35 -2.77 -16.33
C THR A 614 -15.90 -4.06 -15.75
N ASN A 615 -16.08 -5.06 -16.62
CA ASN A 615 -16.25 -6.46 -16.22
C ASN A 615 -14.89 -7.15 -16.29
N ALA A 616 -14.41 -7.69 -15.17
CA ALA A 616 -13.12 -8.34 -15.03
C ALA A 616 -13.31 -9.84 -14.71
N PHE A 617 -12.67 -10.70 -15.50
CA PHE A 617 -12.64 -12.16 -15.32
C PHE A 617 -11.18 -12.59 -15.17
N GLU A 618 -10.90 -13.43 -14.19
CA GLU A 618 -9.57 -13.98 -13.94
C GLU A 618 -9.63 -15.49 -13.68
N LEU A 619 -8.66 -16.21 -14.22
CA LEU A 619 -8.41 -17.61 -13.92
C LEU A 619 -6.95 -17.74 -13.53
N SER A 620 -6.71 -18.12 -12.29
CA SER A 620 -5.36 -18.26 -11.76
C SER A 620 -5.07 -19.69 -11.31
N TYR A 621 -3.80 -20.05 -11.36
CA TYR A 621 -3.25 -21.31 -10.86
C TYR A 621 -2.05 -20.99 -9.97
N ASN A 622 -2.01 -21.59 -8.79
CA ASN A 622 -0.91 -21.50 -7.85
C ASN A 622 -0.32 -22.89 -7.59
N LEU A 623 1.00 -22.99 -7.73
CA LEU A 623 1.79 -24.18 -7.40
C LEU A 623 2.80 -23.81 -6.31
N SER A 624 2.65 -24.39 -5.12
CA SER A 624 3.53 -24.17 -3.98
C SER A 624 4.29 -25.44 -3.66
N LEU A 625 5.60 -25.42 -3.86
CA LEU A 625 6.54 -26.51 -3.58
C LEU A 625 7.61 -25.98 -2.60
N ASP A 626 8.38 -26.86 -1.97
CA ASP A 626 9.38 -26.47 -0.96
C ASP A 626 10.34 -25.36 -1.42
N LYS A 627 10.70 -25.34 -2.70
CA LYS A 627 11.65 -24.38 -3.26
C LYS A 627 11.05 -23.44 -4.31
N TRP A 628 9.82 -23.67 -4.72
CA TRP A 628 9.17 -22.95 -5.79
C TRP A 628 7.76 -22.52 -5.38
N ASN A 629 7.44 -21.29 -5.63
CA ASN A 629 6.05 -20.83 -5.65
C ASN A 629 5.81 -20.19 -7.01
N ILE A 630 4.90 -20.77 -7.80
CA ILE A 630 4.56 -20.32 -9.14
C ILE A 630 3.10 -19.93 -9.17
N TYR A 631 2.84 -18.68 -9.47
CA TYR A 631 1.50 -18.16 -9.70
C TYR A 631 1.38 -17.74 -11.15
N THR A 632 0.33 -18.19 -11.82
CA THR A 632 -0.04 -17.72 -13.16
C THR A 632 -1.51 -17.32 -13.20
N CYS A 633 -1.83 -16.29 -13.98
CA CYS A 633 -3.18 -15.76 -14.08
C CYS A 633 -3.47 -15.35 -15.52
N ALA A 634 -4.50 -15.96 -16.13
CA ALA A 634 -5.10 -15.46 -17.35
C ALA A 634 -6.23 -14.49 -16.98
N TYR A 635 -6.28 -13.33 -17.62
CA TYR A 635 -7.32 -12.34 -17.33
C TYR A 635 -7.93 -11.74 -18.60
N TYR A 636 -9.19 -11.35 -18.48
CA TYR A 636 -9.93 -10.64 -19.51
C TYR A 636 -10.72 -9.52 -18.85
N ARG A 637 -10.61 -8.30 -19.38
CA ARG A 637 -11.33 -7.12 -18.95
C ARG A 637 -12.00 -6.45 -20.12
N GLN A 638 -13.28 -6.11 -19.95
CA GLN A 638 -14.07 -5.33 -20.89
C GLN A 638 -14.54 -4.06 -20.21
N THR A 639 -14.13 -2.93 -20.73
CA THR A 639 -14.50 -1.59 -20.25
C THR A 639 -15.47 -0.95 -21.22
N ASN A 640 -16.60 -0.47 -20.71
CA ASN A 640 -17.59 0.29 -21.47
C ASN A 640 -17.54 1.76 -21.04
N ASN A 641 -17.83 2.69 -21.94
CA ASN A 641 -17.73 4.14 -21.76
C ASN A 641 -16.30 4.55 -21.29
N MET A 642 -15.28 3.98 -21.89
CA MET A 642 -13.88 4.20 -21.50
C MET A 642 -13.53 5.68 -21.55
N MET A 643 -13.13 6.25 -20.43
CA MET A 643 -12.68 7.64 -20.34
C MET A 643 -11.22 7.74 -20.76
N THR A 644 -10.94 8.57 -21.75
CA THR A 644 -9.60 8.82 -22.25
C THR A 644 -9.38 10.29 -22.55
N ARG A 645 -8.12 10.70 -22.60
CA ARG A 645 -7.74 12.03 -23.01
C ARG A 645 -7.63 12.09 -24.53
N TYR A 646 -8.23 13.10 -25.16
CA TYR A 646 -8.19 13.32 -26.59
C TYR A 646 -7.60 14.70 -26.89
N GLY A 647 -6.60 14.74 -27.78
CA GLY A 647 -5.94 15.95 -28.19
C GLY A 647 -6.27 16.30 -29.65
N TYR A 648 -6.37 17.58 -29.93
CA TYR A 648 -6.67 18.13 -31.24
C TYR A 648 -6.12 19.56 -31.37
N VAL A 649 -6.00 20.06 -32.57
CA VAL A 649 -5.65 21.48 -32.77
C VAL A 649 -6.90 22.33 -32.61
N TRP A 650 -6.81 23.37 -31.79
CA TRP A 650 -7.90 24.31 -31.55
C TRP A 650 -8.18 25.17 -32.79
N ASP A 651 -9.39 25.08 -33.29
CA ASP A 651 -10.03 25.92 -34.28
C ASP A 651 -11.56 25.83 -34.08
N SER A 652 -12.31 26.68 -34.78
CA SER A 652 -13.76 26.74 -34.60
C SER A 652 -14.50 25.43 -34.92
N VAL A 653 -13.99 24.63 -35.84
CA VAL A 653 -14.59 23.37 -36.26
C VAL A 653 -14.28 22.28 -35.22
N SER A 654 -13.03 22.18 -34.84
CA SER A 654 -12.56 21.19 -33.84
C SER A 654 -13.16 21.48 -32.47
N GLN A 655 -13.24 22.76 -32.07
CA GLN A 655 -13.88 23.15 -30.82
C GLN A 655 -15.37 22.74 -30.82
N GLN A 656 -16.12 23.03 -31.87
CA GLN A 656 -17.54 22.62 -31.99
C GLN A 656 -17.69 21.10 -31.96
N ARG A 657 -16.74 20.34 -32.52
CA ARG A 657 -16.81 18.87 -32.58
C ARG A 657 -16.43 18.20 -31.24
N TYR A 658 -15.37 18.69 -30.58
CA TYR A 658 -14.74 17.97 -29.47
C TYR A 658 -14.94 18.63 -28.11
N SER A 659 -15.31 19.90 -28.06
CA SER A 659 -15.48 20.67 -26.83
C SER A 659 -16.53 21.79 -26.94
N TRP A 660 -17.67 21.48 -27.53
CA TRP A 660 -18.77 22.40 -27.76
C TRP A 660 -19.25 23.15 -26.50
N TRP A 661 -18.98 22.63 -25.30
CA TRP A 661 -19.27 23.25 -24.00
C TRP A 661 -18.30 24.38 -23.65
N MET A 662 -17.14 24.47 -24.33
CA MET A 662 -16.18 25.55 -24.14
C MET A 662 -16.45 26.69 -25.12
N PRO A 663 -16.41 27.95 -24.69
CA PRO A 663 -16.53 29.06 -25.60
C PRO A 663 -15.33 29.11 -26.54
N TYR A 664 -15.60 29.30 -27.83
CA TYR A 664 -14.53 29.45 -28.82
C TYR A 664 -13.84 30.82 -28.68
N ASN A 665 -12.51 30.78 -28.63
CA ASN A 665 -11.67 31.99 -28.61
C ASN A 665 -10.62 31.88 -29.72
N PRO A 666 -10.66 32.74 -30.77
CA PRO A 666 -9.75 32.69 -31.91
C PRO A 666 -8.30 33.05 -31.58
N GLN A 667 -8.01 33.65 -30.43
CA GLN A 667 -6.63 33.92 -29.99
C GLN A 667 -5.82 32.64 -29.76
N TYR A 668 -6.51 31.48 -29.55
CA TYR A 668 -5.88 30.17 -29.35
C TYR A 668 -5.86 29.32 -30.62
N ASP A 669 -6.21 29.86 -31.80
CA ASP A 669 -6.18 29.09 -33.04
C ASP A 669 -4.78 28.55 -33.31
N GLY A 670 -4.72 27.23 -33.56
CA GLY A 670 -3.46 26.51 -33.73
C GLY A 670 -2.88 25.90 -32.46
N TYR A 671 -3.37 26.27 -31.27
CA TYR A 671 -2.91 25.64 -30.04
C TYR A 671 -3.34 24.15 -29.96
N TRP A 672 -2.54 23.33 -29.30
CA TRP A 672 -2.91 21.95 -29.03
C TRP A 672 -3.85 21.87 -27.82
N ALA A 673 -5.11 21.58 -28.07
CA ALA A 673 -6.13 21.42 -27.05
C ALA A 673 -6.28 19.96 -26.63
N SER A 674 -6.45 19.69 -25.33
CA SER A 674 -6.71 18.36 -24.81
C SER A 674 -7.82 18.36 -23.76
N THR A 675 -8.75 17.40 -23.90
CA THR A 675 -9.88 17.22 -23.00
C THR A 675 -10.21 15.74 -22.81
N TRP A 676 -11.08 15.43 -21.86
CA TRP A 676 -11.54 14.08 -21.62
C TRP A 676 -12.78 13.73 -22.47
N GLN A 677 -12.83 12.50 -22.94
CA GLN A 677 -13.92 11.95 -23.75
C GLN A 677 -14.28 10.53 -23.31
N ASN A 678 -15.53 10.12 -23.50
CA ASN A 678 -15.92 8.72 -23.38
C ASN A 678 -15.82 8.03 -24.74
N LEU A 679 -15.11 6.90 -24.79
CA LEU A 679 -15.07 5.96 -25.92
C LEU A 679 -16.02 4.79 -25.66
N ASP A 680 -16.44 4.07 -26.71
CA ASP A 680 -17.41 2.99 -26.57
C ASP A 680 -16.89 1.85 -25.71
N LYS A 681 -15.80 1.20 -26.13
CA LYS A 681 -15.29 -0.01 -25.49
C LYS A 681 -13.78 -0.13 -25.53
N GLY A 682 -13.22 -0.71 -24.48
CA GLY A 682 -11.86 -1.17 -24.43
C GLY A 682 -11.77 -2.61 -23.91
N TYR A 683 -10.80 -3.37 -24.43
CA TYR A 683 -10.55 -4.76 -23.99
C TYR A 683 -9.08 -4.91 -23.60
N ASN A 684 -8.82 -5.57 -22.47
CA ASN A 684 -7.49 -5.97 -22.06
C ASN A 684 -7.52 -7.45 -21.69
N TYR A 685 -6.68 -8.26 -22.36
CA TYR A 685 -6.55 -9.67 -22.02
C TYR A 685 -5.08 -10.09 -22.06
N GLY A 686 -4.69 -10.90 -21.09
CA GLY A 686 -3.30 -11.23 -20.90
C GLY A 686 -3.03 -12.37 -19.94
N LEU A 687 -1.73 -12.59 -19.76
CA LEU A 687 -1.16 -13.60 -18.88
C LEU A 687 -0.16 -12.95 -17.94
N GLU A 688 -0.28 -13.25 -16.68
CA GLU A 688 0.67 -12.89 -15.62
C GLU A 688 1.33 -14.14 -15.08
N LEU A 689 2.65 -14.11 -14.90
CA LEU A 689 3.46 -15.14 -14.27
C LEU A 689 4.29 -14.55 -13.16
N ILE A 690 4.23 -15.13 -11.95
CA ILE A 690 5.09 -14.78 -10.82
C ILE A 690 5.76 -16.06 -10.34
N VAL A 691 7.07 -16.03 -10.17
CA VAL A 691 7.89 -17.16 -9.72
C VAL A 691 8.75 -16.71 -8.55
N ASP A 692 8.53 -17.33 -7.40
CA ASP A 692 9.42 -17.26 -6.25
C ASP A 692 10.25 -18.54 -6.19
N TRP A 693 11.57 -18.42 -6.29
CA TRP A 693 12.48 -19.55 -6.34
C TRP A 693 13.56 -19.46 -5.26
N GLN A 694 13.57 -20.42 -4.35
CA GLN A 694 14.66 -20.68 -3.40
C GLN A 694 15.76 -21.47 -4.07
N ILE A 695 16.66 -20.80 -4.84
CA ILE A 695 17.74 -21.45 -5.60
C ILE A 695 18.66 -22.23 -4.64
N LEU A 696 19.12 -21.53 -3.60
CA LEU A 696 19.94 -22.10 -2.51
C LEU A 696 19.39 -21.60 -1.17
N LYS A 697 19.74 -22.19 -0.05
CA LYS A 697 19.31 -21.72 1.28
C LYS A 697 19.60 -20.25 1.55
N TRP A 698 20.65 -19.71 0.91
CA TRP A 698 21.08 -18.33 1.05
C TRP A 698 20.72 -17.44 -0.16
N TRP A 699 20.13 -18.01 -1.24
CA TRP A 699 19.82 -17.27 -2.46
C TRP A 699 18.38 -17.52 -2.91
N LYS A 700 17.59 -16.43 -2.94
CA LYS A 700 16.20 -16.40 -3.41
C LYS A 700 16.10 -15.50 -4.64
N LEU A 701 15.27 -15.89 -5.61
CA LEU A 701 14.95 -15.13 -6.80
C LEU A 701 13.43 -14.99 -6.93
N ASN A 702 12.95 -13.76 -7.08
CA ASN A 702 11.58 -13.45 -7.48
C ASN A 702 11.59 -12.91 -8.91
N VAL A 703 10.73 -13.42 -9.77
CA VAL A 703 10.52 -12.94 -11.14
C VAL A 703 9.04 -12.78 -11.40
N SER A 704 8.65 -11.67 -11.98
CA SER A 704 7.28 -11.45 -12.46
C SER A 704 7.27 -10.95 -13.89
N VAL A 705 6.38 -11.50 -14.71
CA VAL A 705 6.18 -11.13 -16.11
C VAL A 705 4.68 -10.96 -16.35
N ASN A 706 4.31 -9.89 -17.01
CA ASN A 706 2.95 -9.64 -17.48
C ASN A 706 2.97 -9.35 -18.97
N LEU A 707 2.20 -10.12 -19.75
CA LEU A 707 2.03 -9.96 -21.19
C LEU A 707 0.55 -9.80 -21.49
N TYR A 708 0.16 -8.74 -22.19
CA TYR A 708 -1.23 -8.51 -22.51
C TYR A 708 -1.42 -7.76 -23.83
N LYS A 709 -2.61 -7.95 -24.41
CA LYS A 709 -3.08 -7.19 -25.56
C LYS A 709 -4.15 -6.22 -25.09
N SER A 710 -3.98 -4.95 -25.44
CA SER A 710 -4.96 -3.89 -25.30
C SER A 710 -5.62 -3.61 -26.65
N VAL A 711 -6.94 -3.45 -26.64
CA VAL A 711 -7.73 -3.12 -27.82
C VAL A 711 -8.68 -2.00 -27.44
N ILE A 712 -8.67 -0.93 -28.22
CA ILE A 712 -9.58 0.21 -28.08
C ILE A 712 -10.45 0.28 -29.34
N GLU A 713 -11.77 0.18 -29.17
CA GLU A 713 -12.70 0.34 -30.25
C GLU A 713 -13.05 1.82 -30.40
N GLY A 714 -12.73 2.38 -31.57
CA GLY A 714 -12.92 3.77 -31.83
C GLY A 714 -14.40 4.12 -32.01
N THR A 715 -14.73 5.28 -31.48
CA THR A 715 -15.97 5.99 -31.74
C THR A 715 -15.85 6.85 -33.01
N ALA A 716 -16.85 7.67 -33.30
CA ALA A 716 -16.79 8.75 -34.27
C ALA A 716 -15.57 9.72 -34.07
N LEU A 717 -15.00 9.76 -32.83
CA LEU A 717 -13.77 10.52 -32.52
C LEU A 717 -12.53 9.99 -33.23
N LEU A 718 -12.46 8.67 -33.46
CA LEU A 718 -11.37 8.00 -34.14
C LEU A 718 -11.74 7.53 -35.54
N ASP A 719 -12.74 8.14 -36.17
CA ASP A 719 -13.29 7.69 -37.45
C ASP A 719 -13.60 6.18 -37.48
N ASN A 720 -14.07 5.65 -36.34
CA ASN A 720 -14.38 4.25 -36.09
C ASN A 720 -13.15 3.30 -36.26
N LYS A 721 -11.94 3.80 -36.17
CA LYS A 721 -10.72 2.98 -36.21
C LYS A 721 -10.54 2.20 -34.92
N ARG A 722 -10.15 0.96 -35.04
CA ARG A 722 -9.73 0.08 -33.93
C ARG A 722 -8.22 0.21 -33.75
N GLN A 723 -7.81 0.45 -32.51
CA GLN A 723 -6.40 0.44 -32.13
C GLN A 723 -6.09 -0.77 -31.27
N GLU A 724 -4.94 -1.39 -31.47
CA GLU A 724 -4.51 -2.54 -30.71
C GLU A 724 -2.99 -2.58 -30.53
N ALA A 725 -2.55 -2.95 -29.34
CA ALA A 725 -1.14 -3.09 -29.01
C ALA A 725 -0.91 -4.30 -28.09
N VAL A 726 0.22 -4.97 -28.29
CA VAL A 726 0.74 -5.99 -27.37
C VAL A 726 1.75 -5.31 -26.45
N GLN A 727 1.58 -5.51 -25.15
CA GLN A 727 2.38 -4.87 -24.11
C GLN A 727 2.97 -5.92 -23.20
N ALA A 728 4.17 -5.65 -22.68
CA ALA A 728 4.86 -6.54 -21.76
C ALA A 728 5.54 -5.75 -20.64
N SER A 729 5.56 -6.31 -19.44
CA SER A 729 6.38 -5.82 -18.34
C SER A 729 7.00 -6.97 -17.57
N GLY A 730 8.19 -6.75 -17.02
CA GLY A 730 8.90 -7.75 -16.23
C GLY A 730 9.67 -7.11 -15.09
N LYS A 731 9.72 -7.81 -13.96
CA LYS A 731 10.53 -7.45 -12.80
C LYS A 731 11.25 -8.68 -12.29
N PHE A 732 12.45 -8.48 -11.74
CA PHE A 732 13.14 -9.48 -10.96
C PHE A 732 13.76 -8.88 -9.71
N SER A 733 13.87 -9.71 -8.67
CA SER A 733 14.57 -9.38 -7.43
C SER A 733 15.35 -10.59 -6.94
N SER A 734 16.64 -10.45 -6.81
CA SER A 734 17.58 -11.48 -6.34
C SER A 734 18.05 -11.13 -4.94
N PHE A 735 17.79 -11.99 -3.95
CA PHE A 735 18.15 -11.81 -2.55
C PHE A 735 19.20 -12.83 -2.15
N MET A 736 20.32 -12.35 -1.60
CA MET A 736 21.43 -13.17 -1.14
C MET A 736 21.70 -12.88 0.34
N THR A 737 21.47 -13.88 1.21
CA THR A 737 21.80 -13.81 2.63
C THR A 737 23.19 -14.43 2.83
N LEU A 738 24.18 -13.58 3.12
CA LEU A 738 25.58 -13.96 3.27
C LEU A 738 25.95 -14.16 4.74
N PRO A 739 27.08 -14.83 5.05
CA PRO A 739 27.56 -14.97 6.41
C PRO A 739 27.72 -13.61 7.13
N HIS A 740 27.69 -13.62 8.46
CA HIS A 740 27.85 -12.46 9.33
C HIS A 740 26.73 -11.40 9.15
N ASP A 741 25.48 -11.85 8.92
CA ASP A 741 24.26 -11.00 8.83
C ASP A 741 24.31 -9.93 7.71
N TRP A 742 25.02 -10.24 6.60
CA TRP A 742 24.94 -9.43 5.39
C TRP A 742 23.80 -9.93 4.50
N THR A 743 23.08 -8.99 3.92
CA THR A 743 22.10 -9.29 2.87
C THR A 743 22.32 -8.37 1.67
N VAL A 744 22.32 -8.94 0.49
CA VAL A 744 22.45 -8.21 -0.79
C VAL A 744 21.20 -8.44 -1.59
N GLN A 745 20.63 -7.38 -2.13
CA GLN A 745 19.52 -7.44 -3.09
C GLN A 745 19.93 -6.74 -4.39
N PHE A 746 19.75 -7.45 -5.51
CA PHE A 746 19.84 -6.87 -6.84
C PHE A 746 18.47 -6.99 -7.50
N SER A 747 17.90 -5.91 -7.99
CA SER A 747 16.59 -5.89 -8.63
C SER A 747 16.61 -5.10 -9.93
N GLY A 748 15.74 -5.47 -10.86
CA GLY A 748 15.58 -4.77 -12.12
C GLY A 748 14.15 -4.86 -12.62
N GLN A 749 13.78 -3.91 -13.46
CA GLN A 749 12.48 -3.87 -14.10
C GLN A 749 12.58 -3.35 -15.53
N TYR A 750 11.67 -3.86 -16.35
CA TYR A 750 11.54 -3.50 -17.75
C TYR A 750 10.07 -3.33 -18.10
N PHE A 751 9.74 -2.25 -18.78
CA PHE A 751 8.44 -1.98 -19.37
C PHE A 751 8.61 -1.82 -20.87
N ALA A 752 7.94 -2.65 -21.65
CA ALA A 752 7.93 -2.57 -23.10
C ALA A 752 7.17 -1.30 -23.57
N PRO A 753 7.34 -0.87 -24.80
CA PRO A 753 6.52 0.19 -25.38
C PRO A 753 5.04 -0.11 -25.23
N TRP A 754 4.24 0.90 -24.94
CA TRP A 754 2.80 0.76 -24.85
C TRP A 754 2.08 1.91 -25.54
N LEU A 755 0.87 1.64 -26.05
CA LEU A 755 0.08 2.57 -26.82
C LEU A 755 -1.06 3.11 -25.94
N ASP A 756 -1.16 4.43 -25.83
CA ASP A 756 -2.37 5.16 -25.47
C ASP A 756 -3.09 5.60 -26.76
N LEU A 757 -4.21 6.30 -26.68
CA LEU A 757 -5.05 6.62 -27.83
C LEU A 757 -4.32 7.27 -29.01
N GLN A 758 -3.43 8.24 -28.72
CA GLN A 758 -2.69 9.02 -29.74
C GLN A 758 -1.18 8.99 -29.52
N THR A 759 -0.71 8.27 -28.50
CA THR A 759 0.66 8.36 -27.99
C THR A 759 1.28 6.98 -27.80
N THR A 760 2.47 6.76 -28.33
CA THR A 760 3.29 5.57 -28.07
C THR A 760 4.35 5.90 -27.03
N MET A 761 4.31 5.22 -25.91
CA MET A 761 5.32 5.35 -24.85
C MET A 761 6.54 4.50 -25.18
N PHE A 762 7.74 5.03 -24.92
CA PHE A 762 8.99 4.29 -25.12
C PHE A 762 9.26 3.28 -24.02
N PRO A 763 10.12 2.26 -24.29
CA PRO A 763 10.50 1.29 -23.26
C PRO A 763 11.27 2.00 -22.13
N SER A 764 11.03 1.55 -20.88
CA SER A 764 11.72 2.05 -19.70
C SER A 764 12.28 0.89 -18.88
N TYR A 765 13.53 1.01 -18.41
CA TYR A 765 14.19 -0.03 -17.62
C TYR A 765 15.27 0.54 -16.72
N TRP A 766 15.45 -0.07 -15.55
CA TRP A 766 16.51 0.29 -14.60
C TRP A 766 16.82 -0.86 -13.63
N CYS A 767 17.96 -0.77 -12.96
CA CYS A 767 18.41 -1.72 -11.96
C CYS A 767 18.88 -1.02 -10.68
N ASP A 768 18.56 -1.62 -9.54
CA ASP A 768 18.95 -1.17 -8.20
C ASP A 768 19.78 -2.23 -7.48
N LEU A 769 20.74 -1.78 -6.68
CA LEU A 769 21.54 -2.61 -5.78
C LEU A 769 21.35 -2.11 -4.35
N ALA A 770 21.07 -3.01 -3.42
CA ALA A 770 21.03 -2.71 -2.00
C ALA A 770 21.85 -3.72 -1.20
N VAL A 771 22.57 -3.21 -0.18
CA VAL A 771 23.35 -4.02 0.75
C VAL A 771 22.93 -3.64 2.16
N LYS A 772 22.59 -4.64 2.95
CA LYS A 772 22.18 -4.49 4.35
C LYS A 772 23.13 -5.25 5.27
N LYS A 773 23.39 -4.67 6.43
CA LYS A 773 24.11 -5.30 7.55
C LYS A 773 23.36 -5.13 8.85
N ASP A 774 23.05 -6.22 9.53
CA ASP A 774 22.57 -6.16 10.89
C ASP A 774 23.73 -5.98 11.86
N VAL A 775 23.59 -5.03 12.78
CA VAL A 775 24.61 -4.62 13.76
C VAL A 775 24.00 -4.55 15.16
N LEU A 776 24.80 -4.29 16.20
CA LEU A 776 24.31 -4.12 17.57
C LEU A 776 23.43 -5.30 18.05
N GLN A 777 23.89 -6.53 17.83
CA GLN A 777 23.14 -7.75 18.16
C GLN A 777 21.73 -7.78 17.53
N LYS A 778 21.65 -7.42 16.23
CA LYS A 778 20.39 -7.32 15.43
C LYS A 778 19.40 -6.27 15.90
N ARG A 779 19.80 -5.37 16.82
CA ARG A 779 19.00 -4.19 17.19
C ARG A 779 19.18 -3.04 16.21
N GLY A 780 20.36 -2.93 15.60
CA GLY A 780 20.68 -1.93 14.59
C GLY A 780 20.77 -2.57 13.20
N THR A 781 20.45 -1.80 12.17
CA THR A 781 20.59 -2.17 10.77
C THR A 781 21.18 -1.00 10.01
N VAL A 782 22.23 -1.24 9.24
CA VAL A 782 22.78 -0.27 8.28
C VAL A 782 22.44 -0.77 6.88
N ASN A 783 21.97 0.11 6.02
CA ASN A 783 21.71 -0.17 4.62
C ASN A 783 22.39 0.84 3.70
N LEU A 784 22.90 0.35 2.58
CA LEU A 784 23.41 1.13 1.47
C LEU A 784 22.59 0.77 0.22
N ARG A 785 22.09 1.76 -0.51
CA ARG A 785 21.39 1.56 -1.78
C ARG A 785 22.02 2.40 -2.87
N VAL A 786 22.13 1.82 -4.05
CA VAL A 786 22.41 2.51 -5.32
C VAL A 786 21.19 2.32 -6.21
N GLY A 787 20.40 3.38 -6.40
CA GLY A 787 19.21 3.37 -7.25
C GLY A 787 19.58 3.74 -8.68
N ASP A 788 18.97 3.07 -9.66
CA ASP A 788 19.24 3.21 -11.09
C ASP A 788 20.75 3.21 -11.38
N MET A 789 21.42 2.13 -10.96
CA MET A 789 22.89 2.03 -10.94
C MET A 789 23.56 2.18 -12.30
N PHE A 790 22.82 1.98 -13.39
CA PHE A 790 23.30 2.11 -14.77
C PHE A 790 22.85 3.41 -15.45
N ALA A 791 22.13 4.31 -14.74
CA ALA A 791 21.59 5.56 -15.26
C ALA A 791 20.72 5.38 -16.53
N THR A 792 19.94 4.28 -16.56
CA THR A 792 19.06 3.92 -17.68
C THR A 792 17.61 4.31 -17.45
N GLY A 793 17.26 4.73 -16.24
CA GLY A 793 15.92 5.16 -15.84
C GLY A 793 15.49 6.42 -16.56
N GLY A 794 14.74 6.25 -17.63
CA GLY A 794 14.17 7.32 -18.42
C GLY A 794 12.77 6.96 -18.88
N TRP A 795 12.08 7.95 -19.43
CA TRP A 795 10.80 7.78 -20.08
C TRP A 795 10.72 8.66 -21.30
N GLY A 796 9.79 8.37 -22.17
CA GLY A 796 9.56 9.20 -23.33
C GLY A 796 8.36 8.68 -24.11
N HIS A 797 7.90 9.49 -25.03
CA HIS A 797 6.78 9.14 -25.87
C HIS A 797 6.86 9.85 -27.21
N GLU A 798 6.14 9.29 -28.16
CA GLU A 798 5.86 9.94 -29.44
C GLU A 798 4.34 10.02 -29.63
N THR A 799 3.91 11.16 -30.13
CA THR A 799 2.54 11.40 -30.56
C THR A 799 2.57 11.72 -32.03
N HIS A 800 1.82 10.95 -32.81
CA HIS A 800 1.74 11.14 -34.25
C HIS A 800 0.28 11.25 -34.67
N THR A 801 -0.10 12.42 -35.16
CA THR A 801 -1.44 12.73 -35.71
C THR A 801 -1.28 13.50 -37.04
N GLU A 802 -2.37 13.73 -37.76
CA GLU A 802 -2.35 14.59 -38.96
C GLU A 802 -1.92 16.04 -38.67
N GLN A 803 -2.04 16.47 -37.40
CA GLN A 803 -1.84 17.87 -37.00
C GLN A 803 -0.64 18.07 -36.05
N LEU A 804 -0.09 16.98 -35.48
CA LEU A 804 1.00 17.06 -34.51
C LEU A 804 1.92 15.85 -34.60
N ASP A 805 3.22 16.12 -34.76
CA ASP A 805 4.31 15.20 -34.48
C ASP A 805 5.04 15.69 -33.25
N ARG A 806 5.06 14.87 -32.18
CA ARG A 806 5.74 15.20 -30.95
C ARG A 806 6.57 14.03 -30.47
N LEU A 807 7.84 14.28 -30.22
CA LEU A 807 8.78 13.33 -29.62
C LEU A 807 9.26 13.92 -28.30
N VAL A 808 9.11 13.16 -27.20
CA VAL A 808 9.61 13.55 -25.89
C VAL A 808 10.52 12.45 -25.35
N ARG A 809 11.69 12.82 -24.84
CA ARG A 809 12.60 11.95 -24.11
C ARG A 809 13.01 12.61 -22.82
N ALA A 810 12.83 11.93 -21.71
CA ALA A 810 13.19 12.44 -20.40
C ALA A 810 13.94 11.38 -19.59
N ARG A 811 14.82 11.84 -18.70
CA ARG A 811 15.55 10.98 -17.76
C ARG A 811 15.60 11.62 -16.38
N ARG A 812 15.64 10.78 -15.35
CA ARG A 812 15.94 11.22 -14.00
C ARG A 812 17.45 11.46 -13.84
N ILE A 813 17.83 12.35 -12.93
CA ILE A 813 19.23 12.48 -12.52
C ILE A 813 19.57 11.28 -11.62
N SER A 814 20.31 10.35 -12.15
CA SER A 814 20.71 9.07 -11.53
C SER A 814 22.15 8.72 -11.96
N PRO A 815 22.84 7.77 -11.27
CA PRO A 815 22.45 7.01 -10.09
C PRO A 815 22.31 7.84 -8.82
N THR A 816 21.50 7.32 -7.88
CA THR A 816 21.36 7.87 -6.54
C THR A 816 21.97 6.93 -5.50
N ILE A 817 22.77 7.47 -4.56
CA ILE A 817 23.31 6.70 -3.45
C ILE A 817 22.60 7.12 -2.17
N SER A 818 22.18 6.16 -1.35
CA SER A 818 21.61 6.44 -0.04
C SER A 818 22.16 5.50 1.03
N VAL A 819 22.31 6.04 2.25
CA VAL A 819 22.72 5.32 3.45
C VAL A 819 21.66 5.50 4.50
N GLY A 820 21.19 4.39 5.07
CA GLY A 820 20.20 4.38 6.12
C GLY A 820 20.67 3.65 7.37
N PHE A 821 20.16 4.07 8.51
CA PHE A 821 20.33 3.41 9.80
C PHE A 821 18.97 3.25 10.47
N SER A 822 18.71 2.04 10.96
CA SER A 822 17.50 1.70 11.73
C SER A 822 17.90 1.13 13.09
N TYR A 823 17.22 1.54 14.16
CA TYR A 823 17.44 1.02 15.49
C TYR A 823 16.11 0.61 16.15
N LYS A 824 16.06 -0.64 16.63
CA LYS A 824 14.91 -1.21 17.34
C LYS A 824 15.02 -0.94 18.83
N ILE A 825 14.06 -0.22 19.39
CA ILE A 825 13.89 -0.01 20.84
C ILE A 825 13.01 -1.16 21.32
N ASN A 826 13.64 -2.12 22.03
CA ASN A 826 12.92 -3.26 22.59
C ASN A 826 13.33 -3.41 24.06
N ASN A 827 12.38 -3.29 24.98
CA ASN A 827 12.63 -3.33 26.41
C ASN A 827 12.58 -4.75 26.99
N GLY A 828 12.96 -5.76 26.21
CA GLY A 828 13.15 -7.13 26.73
C GLY A 828 11.89 -7.77 27.35
N LEU A 829 10.72 -7.29 27.00
CA LEU A 829 9.46 -7.70 27.62
C LEU A 829 9.03 -9.04 27.07
N LYS A 830 8.66 -9.93 27.97
CA LYS A 830 8.23 -11.30 27.75
C LYS A 830 7.07 -11.29 26.75
N GLN A 831 7.22 -12.03 25.66
CA GLN A 831 6.08 -12.42 24.84
C GLN A 831 5.09 -13.17 25.73
N LYS A 832 3.84 -12.75 25.76
CA LYS A 832 2.75 -13.59 26.28
C LYS A 832 2.77 -14.86 25.44
N PRO A 833 2.85 -16.07 26.04
CA PRO A 833 2.72 -17.27 25.24
C PRO A 833 1.41 -17.16 24.50
N THR A 834 1.43 -17.15 23.19
CA THR A 834 0.27 -17.44 22.38
C THR A 834 -0.16 -18.85 22.81
N MET A 835 -1.29 -18.99 23.47
CA MET A 835 -1.95 -20.29 23.55
C MET A 835 -2.16 -20.75 22.12
N ASN A 836 -1.38 -21.72 21.69
CA ASN A 836 -1.67 -22.48 20.50
C ASN A 836 -2.99 -23.23 20.81
N GLU A 837 -4.08 -22.72 20.28
CA GLU A 837 -5.33 -23.46 20.10
C GLU A 837 -5.21 -24.39 18.88
N ASP A 838 -4.19 -25.22 18.83
CA ASP A 838 -4.07 -26.26 17.81
C ASP A 838 -3.32 -27.44 18.41
N GLU A 839 -3.99 -28.21 19.27
CA GLU A 839 -3.73 -29.63 19.53
C GLU A 839 -4.98 -30.27 20.18
N GLU A 840 -6.07 -30.31 19.42
CA GLU A 840 -7.02 -31.42 19.51
C GLU A 840 -7.09 -32.09 18.13
N SER A 841 -6.00 -32.81 17.78
CA SER A 841 -6.12 -33.84 16.77
C SER A 841 -6.68 -35.08 17.43
N SER A 842 -7.92 -35.36 17.10
CA SER A 842 -8.62 -36.59 17.24
C SER A 842 -7.79 -37.85 16.95
N ASP A 843 -7.40 -38.58 17.97
CA ASP A 843 -7.35 -40.04 17.91
C ASP A 843 -8.73 -40.57 18.28
N SER A 844 -9.49 -40.99 17.30
CA SER A 844 -10.54 -41.99 17.45
C SER A 844 -10.54 -42.91 16.23
N GLU A 845 -9.70 -43.95 16.31
CA GLU A 845 -10.03 -45.20 15.68
C GLU A 845 -11.32 -45.78 16.34
N TYR A 846 -12.36 -45.92 15.53
CA TYR A 846 -13.14 -47.14 15.28
C TYR A 846 -14.09 -46.87 14.13
#